data_fd0bde5b604bd3bbcd7fdf3f1dbaac9a
#
_entry.id   fd0bde5b604bd3bbcd7fdf3f1dbaac9a
#
_cell.length_a   1.000
_cell.length_b   1.000
_cell.length_c   1.000
_cell.angle_alpha   90.00
_cell.angle_beta   90.00
_cell.angle_gamma   90.00
#
_symmetry.space_group_name_H-M   'P 1'
#
loop_
_entity.id
_entity.type
_entity.pdbx_description
1 polymer ?
#
loop_
_entity_poly.entity_id
_entity_poly.type
_entity_poly.pdbx_seq_one_letter_code
_entity_poly.pdbx_strand_id
1 'polypeptide(L)'
;MRTNIISLLAASAFAVLPAAAQSTLPYHRDINTISIGAQTARPEVFYYPTEAAAIKGLTDGPDGSENYICLNGTWDFAYFKDGSDIPENPAFIREWDSIKVPGNWEVQGFGYPVYSNVPYDFAPTNPQPPILPSTIEAGVYRRTFTVPDNWKGKKIYVTLAGASAGVYVYINSTFVGYHEDSKAAARYDIGQYLMPGENKLIVKAFRWSTGSFLEDQDFWRISGIERDVYLTCEDGPVLPDDFSIVSTFGPDLKDGVLMLRNLPEGASYKLYDGEKAVLEGKANGIVPKAKAWSAETPNLYTLVVKVGKYYTAFDVGFRRFEMGKVSLDGKEYPVFLVNGQPVKFKGVNYHEHNPLTGHYIDKELILKDLLLMKSLNINAIRTCHYPQPRQFYELCDRLGFYVYDEANIESHAMGYRLDRTLGNKPEWGPKHWDRVLNMYRKTALYPCVTLLSLGNEAGNGVNFYDCYRKLKEMESKDMNRPINYERAEFEWNTDMIVPQYPGADWFKRMGEEIPDRPISPSEYAHAMGNSTGSLDWQWKYIYKYPNLQGGFIWDWVDQGLYETDAAGRGYFTYGGDYGTGLPSDGNFCCNGIVNPDRDPHPAAAEVKWNYQNVKVTPAALEEGKFDVLNRFYFISLKGLTLNWTIEENGVAKLKGKMALSAAPQEKESLAIKLPALKPDCDAYINFNVTTALGSVIASDQYKLASAQKAPYKYDFAKSYAGEKADFASITAGKAELIFDKKLGYVTSYKYNGKELIDSEFGLRPNFWRAPVDNDYGNGWQERCKQWKKASNEFNTKVQVTDYYGVPALKVVYKLQEGAYTVIYRLDNKGVLKVDAALEGCRTENVELPRLGFRTRIAGSGAFTYFGRGPQENYQDRFEGTPVGLYRSTAEASIYPYVRPQETGHHTGARWLDLDGLMTVVGNDFEFNVLGCSTEDLDEGDTKHNRHINDVPVRDYVEVCIDYTMTGVGGYNSWGSRTEPTRSLWSNKDYKFSFAIVPDASPARKNAEKYEY
;
A
#
# COMPACT_ATOMS: atom_id res chain seq x y z
N MET A 1 -1.33 -71.42 50.73
CA MET A 1 -2.08 -71.21 51.99
C MET A 1 -2.55 -69.80 52.10
N ARG A 2 -3.87 -69.70 52.10
CA ARG A 2 -4.71 -68.52 52.44
C ARG A 2 -4.35 -67.10 52.01
N THR A 3 -4.98 -66.73 50.98
CA THR A 3 -5.42 -65.43 50.48
C THR A 3 -6.09 -64.54 51.55
N ASN A 4 -5.75 -63.29 51.64
CA ASN A 4 -6.64 -62.27 52.18
C ASN A 4 -6.74 -61.08 51.19
N ILE A 5 -7.94 -60.93 50.63
CA ILE A 5 -8.38 -59.80 49.81
C ILE A 5 -8.81 -58.69 50.77
N ILE A 6 -8.12 -57.56 50.73
CA ILE A 6 -8.59 -56.34 51.39
C ILE A 6 -9.17 -55.43 50.29
N SER A 7 -10.49 -55.27 50.33
CA SER A 7 -11.23 -54.28 49.48
C SER A 7 -11.00 -52.84 50.03
N LEU A 8 -10.30 -52.00 49.29
CA LEU A 8 -10.27 -50.56 49.58
C LEU A 8 -11.46 -49.87 48.85
N LEU A 9 -12.43 -49.40 49.63
CA LEU A 9 -13.44 -48.44 49.19
C LEU A 9 -12.75 -47.10 49.00
N ALA A 10 -12.59 -46.66 47.73
CA ALA A 10 -12.20 -45.29 47.44
C ALA A 10 -13.40 -44.38 47.57
N ALA A 11 -13.47 -43.59 48.64
CA ALA A 11 -14.37 -42.47 48.77
C ALA A 11 -13.91 -41.34 47.83
N SER A 12 -14.60 -41.08 46.74
CA SER A 12 -14.44 -39.92 45.87
C SER A 12 -14.90 -38.67 46.60
N ALA A 13 -13.93 -37.93 47.16
CA ALA A 13 -14.17 -36.57 47.61
C ALA A 13 -14.33 -35.68 46.36
N PHE A 14 -15.55 -35.29 46.07
CA PHE A 14 -15.81 -34.14 45.17
C PHE A 14 -15.20 -32.90 45.81
N ALA A 15 -14.05 -32.47 45.37
CA ALA A 15 -13.56 -31.13 45.66
C ALA A 15 -14.51 -30.13 44.96
N VAL A 16 -15.35 -29.50 45.73
CA VAL A 16 -16.08 -28.30 45.30
C VAL A 16 -15.01 -27.23 45.10
N LEU A 17 -14.66 -26.98 43.86
CA LEU A 17 -13.90 -25.80 43.52
C LEU A 17 -14.68 -24.57 44.01
N PRO A 18 -14.06 -23.64 44.73
CA PRO A 18 -14.78 -22.43 45.12
C PRO A 18 -15.24 -21.74 43.87
N ALA A 19 -16.53 -21.39 43.81
CA ALA A 19 -17.05 -20.50 42.78
C ALA A 19 -16.13 -19.26 42.75
N ALA A 20 -15.48 -19.02 41.64
CA ALA A 20 -14.69 -17.81 41.45
C ALA A 20 -15.58 -16.64 41.84
N ALA A 21 -15.12 -15.80 42.75
CA ALA A 21 -15.85 -14.58 43.12
C ALA A 21 -16.13 -13.80 41.86
N GLN A 22 -17.39 -13.57 41.54
CA GLN A 22 -17.80 -12.83 40.36
C GLN A 22 -17.15 -11.43 40.48
N SER A 23 -16.39 -11.02 39.47
CA SER A 23 -15.75 -9.71 39.43
C SER A 23 -16.78 -8.62 39.67
N THR A 24 -16.46 -7.66 40.52
CA THR A 24 -17.31 -6.48 40.73
C THR A 24 -17.09 -5.38 39.71
N LEU A 25 -16.10 -5.57 38.83
CA LEU A 25 -15.79 -4.63 37.77
C LEU A 25 -16.81 -4.74 36.61
N PRO A 26 -17.11 -3.61 35.93
CA PRO A 26 -17.81 -3.66 34.64
C PRO A 26 -17.05 -4.53 33.63
N TYR A 27 -17.76 -5.25 32.76
CA TYR A 27 -17.14 -6.21 31.83
C TYR A 27 -16.01 -5.62 30.99
N HIS A 28 -16.14 -4.39 30.48
CA HIS A 28 -15.11 -3.71 29.69
C HIS A 28 -13.83 -3.37 30.50
N ARG A 29 -13.84 -3.52 31.83
CA ARG A 29 -12.69 -3.31 32.72
C ARG A 29 -12.15 -4.60 33.35
N ASP A 30 -12.80 -5.74 33.05
CA ASP A 30 -12.42 -7.03 33.63
C ASP A 30 -11.64 -7.85 32.61
N ILE A 31 -10.37 -8.06 32.85
CA ILE A 31 -9.47 -8.85 31.98
C ILE A 31 -9.97 -10.29 31.74
N ASN A 32 -10.71 -10.85 32.71
CA ASN A 32 -11.21 -12.22 32.60
C ASN A 32 -12.50 -12.33 31.76
N THR A 33 -13.11 -11.20 31.44
CA THR A 33 -14.30 -11.16 30.60
C THR A 33 -13.91 -10.88 29.15
N ILE A 34 -14.23 -11.79 28.24
CA ILE A 34 -14.04 -11.63 26.79
C ILE A 34 -15.41 -11.39 26.15
N SER A 35 -16.39 -12.22 26.47
CA SER A 35 -17.75 -12.10 25.99
C SER A 35 -18.76 -12.67 27.00
N ILE A 36 -20.00 -12.16 26.97
CA ILE A 36 -21.11 -12.64 27.74
C ILE A 36 -22.30 -12.83 26.79
N GLY A 37 -22.90 -14.01 26.77
CA GLY A 37 -24.10 -14.30 25.97
C GLY A 37 -23.87 -14.36 24.45
N ALA A 38 -22.70 -13.94 23.95
CA ALA A 38 -22.35 -14.09 22.55
C ALA A 38 -22.07 -15.56 22.21
N GLN A 39 -22.53 -15.98 21.03
CA GLN A 39 -22.17 -17.29 20.49
C GLN A 39 -20.74 -17.31 20.04
N THR A 40 -20.12 -18.48 19.98
CA THR A 40 -18.79 -18.68 19.42
C THR A 40 -18.75 -18.17 17.98
N ALA A 41 -17.63 -17.54 17.58
CA ALA A 41 -17.42 -17.11 16.21
C ALA A 41 -17.59 -18.26 15.24
N ARG A 42 -18.19 -17.97 14.10
CA ARG A 42 -18.46 -18.91 13.02
C ARG A 42 -18.50 -18.17 11.69
N PRO A 43 -18.41 -18.88 10.56
CA PRO A 43 -18.66 -18.27 9.26
C PRO A 43 -20.09 -17.69 9.19
N GLU A 44 -20.25 -16.60 8.47
CA GLU A 44 -21.57 -16.03 8.20
C GLU A 44 -22.31 -16.91 7.18
N VAL A 45 -23.36 -17.58 7.61
CA VAL A 45 -24.15 -18.50 6.78
C VAL A 45 -25.60 -18.05 6.74
N PHE A 46 -26.14 -17.92 5.53
CA PHE A 46 -27.53 -17.53 5.31
C PHE A 46 -28.34 -18.67 4.69
N TYR A 47 -29.59 -18.82 5.09
CA TYR A 47 -30.46 -19.91 4.68
C TYR A 47 -31.60 -19.43 3.79
N TYR A 48 -31.88 -20.17 2.74
CA TYR A 48 -32.84 -19.81 1.70
C TYR A 48 -33.86 -20.95 1.53
N PRO A 49 -35.11 -20.65 1.08
CA PRO A 49 -36.16 -21.65 0.93
C PRO A 49 -35.93 -22.59 -0.27
N THR A 50 -35.11 -22.17 -1.25
CA THR A 50 -34.85 -22.95 -2.45
C THR A 50 -33.37 -22.97 -2.83
N GLU A 51 -32.95 -24.00 -3.54
CA GLU A 51 -31.59 -24.14 -4.09
C GLU A 51 -31.22 -22.94 -4.98
N ALA A 52 -32.11 -22.53 -5.89
CA ALA A 52 -31.88 -21.39 -6.77
C ALA A 52 -31.69 -20.06 -6.01
N ALA A 53 -32.46 -19.84 -4.93
CA ALA A 53 -32.30 -18.67 -4.08
C ALA A 53 -30.97 -18.68 -3.33
N ALA A 54 -30.52 -19.86 -2.85
CA ALA A 54 -29.21 -19.98 -2.21
C ALA A 54 -28.06 -19.68 -3.15
N ILE A 55 -28.11 -20.20 -4.39
CA ILE A 55 -27.10 -19.90 -5.42
C ILE A 55 -27.08 -18.39 -5.75
N LYS A 56 -28.26 -17.78 -5.91
CA LYS A 56 -28.38 -16.35 -6.16
C LYS A 56 -27.82 -15.51 -5.01
N GLY A 57 -27.99 -15.97 -3.77
CA GLY A 57 -27.49 -15.32 -2.56
C GLY A 57 -25.96 -15.19 -2.50
N LEU A 58 -25.21 -16.01 -3.23
CA LEU A 58 -23.75 -15.86 -3.35
C LEU A 58 -23.33 -14.53 -4.00
N THR A 59 -24.12 -14.03 -4.95
CA THR A 59 -23.83 -12.77 -5.66
C THR A 59 -24.56 -11.57 -5.08
N ASP A 60 -25.85 -11.76 -4.79
CA ASP A 60 -26.75 -10.68 -4.37
C ASP A 60 -26.71 -10.42 -2.85
N GLY A 61 -26.06 -11.31 -2.09
CA GLY A 61 -26.04 -11.24 -0.64
C GLY A 61 -27.29 -11.81 0.02
N PRO A 62 -27.46 -11.59 1.35
CA PRO A 62 -28.49 -12.25 2.14
C PRO A 62 -29.91 -11.65 2.01
N ASP A 63 -30.07 -10.48 1.38
CA ASP A 63 -31.34 -9.75 1.30
C ASP A 63 -32.48 -10.56 0.65
N GLY A 64 -32.15 -11.54 -0.19
CA GLY A 64 -33.10 -12.49 -0.76
C GLY A 64 -33.56 -13.61 0.20
N SER A 65 -33.04 -13.68 1.42
CA SER A 65 -33.42 -14.68 2.43
C SER A 65 -34.58 -14.19 3.27
N GLU A 66 -35.66 -15.01 3.36
CA GLU A 66 -36.77 -14.74 4.30
C GLU A 66 -36.38 -14.90 5.78
N ASN A 67 -35.18 -15.37 6.04
CA ASN A 67 -34.58 -15.55 7.37
C ASN A 67 -33.57 -14.48 7.74
N TYR A 68 -33.54 -13.35 7.01
CA TYR A 68 -32.58 -12.24 7.21
C TYR A 68 -33.30 -10.89 7.20
N ILE A 69 -32.90 -9.97 8.07
CA ILE A 69 -33.33 -8.58 8.09
C ILE A 69 -32.13 -7.69 8.39
N CYS A 70 -31.77 -6.82 7.46
CA CYS A 70 -30.75 -5.80 7.66
C CYS A 70 -31.28 -4.69 8.59
N LEU A 71 -30.49 -4.30 9.58
CA LEU A 71 -30.80 -3.19 10.48
C LEU A 71 -29.97 -1.93 10.21
N ASN A 72 -29.10 -1.95 9.22
CA ASN A 72 -28.29 -0.79 8.83
C ASN A 72 -29.16 0.45 8.54
N GLY A 73 -28.54 1.62 8.52
CA GLY A 73 -29.19 2.86 8.18
C GLY A 73 -29.08 3.93 9.27
N THR A 74 -30.05 4.80 9.41
CA THR A 74 -30.05 5.86 10.45
C THR A 74 -30.61 5.32 11.76
N TRP A 75 -29.84 5.46 12.84
CA TRP A 75 -30.22 5.08 14.19
C TRP A 75 -30.29 6.30 15.10
N ASP A 76 -31.01 6.21 16.20
CA ASP A 76 -30.89 7.18 17.30
C ASP A 76 -29.54 6.96 18.00
N PHE A 77 -28.88 8.05 18.41
CA PHE A 77 -27.55 8.04 19.03
C PHE A 77 -27.45 9.01 20.19
N ALA A 78 -26.80 8.63 21.26
CA ALA A 78 -26.48 9.51 22.37
C ALA A 78 -24.99 9.36 22.73
N TYR A 79 -24.24 10.45 22.64
CA TYR A 79 -22.82 10.47 22.95
C TYR A 79 -22.59 10.93 24.39
N PHE A 80 -21.71 10.24 25.09
CA PHE A 80 -21.30 10.52 26.47
C PHE A 80 -19.78 10.67 26.53
N LYS A 81 -19.32 11.83 27.03
CA LYS A 81 -17.88 12.07 27.30
C LYS A 81 -17.35 11.20 28.44
N ASP A 82 -18.21 10.76 29.33
CA ASP A 82 -17.96 9.75 30.36
C ASP A 82 -19.08 8.70 30.33
N GLY A 83 -18.73 7.47 29.98
CA GLY A 83 -19.69 6.37 29.96
C GLY A 83 -20.29 6.03 31.32
N SER A 84 -19.75 6.55 32.43
CA SER A 84 -20.36 6.43 33.75
C SER A 84 -21.62 7.31 33.93
N ASP A 85 -21.80 8.30 33.06
CA ASP A 85 -23.00 9.15 33.05
C ASP A 85 -24.19 8.48 32.34
N ILE A 86 -23.99 7.34 31.69
CA ILE A 86 -25.06 6.59 31.05
C ILE A 86 -25.99 6.03 32.14
N PRO A 87 -27.31 6.28 32.07
CA PRO A 87 -28.25 5.67 33.00
C PRO A 87 -28.05 4.15 33.09
N GLU A 88 -28.24 3.57 34.30
CA GLU A 88 -28.15 2.12 34.53
C GLU A 88 -28.99 1.35 33.53
N ASN A 89 -30.20 1.85 33.26
CA ASN A 89 -31.01 1.39 32.14
C ASN A 89 -30.93 2.40 31.00
N PRO A 90 -30.22 2.07 29.89
CA PRO A 90 -30.04 2.99 28.78
C PRO A 90 -31.35 3.40 28.06
N ALA A 91 -32.44 2.70 28.30
CA ALA A 91 -33.75 3.09 27.80
C ALA A 91 -34.27 4.41 28.40
N PHE A 92 -33.70 4.88 29.49
CA PHE A 92 -34.08 6.14 30.13
C PHE A 92 -33.37 7.37 29.56
N ILE A 93 -32.50 7.21 28.58
CA ILE A 93 -31.90 8.32 27.85
C ILE A 93 -33.02 9.11 27.15
N ARG A 94 -33.05 10.43 27.35
CA ARG A 94 -34.12 11.31 26.88
C ARG A 94 -33.81 12.04 25.60
N GLU A 95 -32.53 12.39 25.40
CA GLU A 95 -32.06 13.16 24.25
C GLU A 95 -31.29 12.26 23.32
N TRP A 96 -31.63 12.31 22.05
CA TRP A 96 -31.06 11.48 21.00
C TRP A 96 -30.77 12.32 19.77
N ASP A 97 -29.56 12.20 19.28
CA ASP A 97 -29.16 12.61 17.95
C ASP A 97 -29.42 11.50 16.94
N SER A 98 -28.92 11.64 15.74
CA SER A 98 -28.99 10.62 14.71
C SER A 98 -27.60 10.28 14.18
N ILE A 99 -27.36 9.02 13.87
CA ILE A 99 -26.10 8.51 13.34
C ILE A 99 -26.33 7.49 12.24
N LYS A 100 -25.41 7.39 11.28
CA LYS A 100 -25.39 6.31 10.29
C LYS A 100 -24.70 5.07 10.88
N VAL A 101 -25.31 3.91 10.65
CA VAL A 101 -24.78 2.59 11.01
C VAL A 101 -24.80 1.72 9.75
N PRO A 102 -23.68 1.12 9.35
CA PRO A 102 -22.34 1.22 9.94
C PRO A 102 -21.66 2.58 9.76
N GLY A 103 -20.67 2.87 10.62
CA GLY A 103 -19.82 4.06 10.57
C GLY A 103 -19.28 4.42 11.95
N ASN A 104 -18.13 5.10 11.96
CA ASN A 104 -17.52 5.57 13.20
C ASN A 104 -18.17 6.87 13.65
N TRP A 105 -18.32 7.08 14.95
CA TRP A 105 -18.97 8.29 15.45
C TRP A 105 -18.11 9.54 15.31
N GLU A 106 -16.77 9.42 15.36
CA GLU A 106 -15.86 10.54 15.27
C GLU A 106 -15.94 11.25 13.91
N VAL A 107 -16.06 10.50 12.83
CA VAL A 107 -16.23 11.06 11.46
C VAL A 107 -17.65 11.55 11.20
N GLN A 108 -18.56 11.37 12.17
CA GLN A 108 -19.94 11.87 12.12
C GLN A 108 -20.18 13.02 13.11
N GLY A 109 -19.12 13.60 13.69
CA GLY A 109 -19.17 14.81 14.51
C GLY A 109 -19.30 14.56 16.02
N PHE A 110 -19.04 13.35 16.50
CA PHE A 110 -19.07 13.03 17.94
C PHE A 110 -17.68 12.62 18.43
N GLY A 111 -17.09 13.39 19.32
CA GLY A 111 -15.71 13.17 19.78
C GLY A 111 -14.68 13.61 18.75
N TYR A 112 -13.50 12.98 18.75
CA TYR A 112 -12.38 13.31 17.88
C TYR A 112 -11.67 12.05 17.37
N PRO A 113 -11.35 11.97 16.06
CA PRO A 113 -10.42 10.98 15.56
C PRO A 113 -9.03 11.23 16.17
N VAL A 114 -8.36 10.16 16.57
CA VAL A 114 -6.96 10.20 17.01
C VAL A 114 -6.16 9.25 16.15
N TYR A 115 -5.05 9.72 15.62
CA TYR A 115 -4.11 8.85 14.94
C TYR A 115 -2.81 8.73 15.74
N SER A 116 -2.48 7.52 16.11
CA SER A 116 -1.21 7.17 16.76
C SER A 116 -0.76 5.80 16.27
N ASN A 117 0.50 5.68 15.88
CA ASN A 117 1.11 4.41 15.48
C ASN A 117 1.42 3.56 16.71
N VAL A 118 2.44 3.93 17.49
CA VAL A 118 2.94 3.10 18.59
C VAL A 118 2.22 3.32 19.93
N PRO A 119 2.00 4.55 20.42
CA PRO A 119 1.40 4.73 21.73
C PRO A 119 -0.11 4.41 21.73
N TYR A 120 -0.59 3.71 22.76
CA TYR A 120 -2.04 3.70 23.02
C TYR A 120 -2.56 5.13 23.20
N ASP A 121 -3.64 5.48 22.49
CA ASP A 121 -4.26 6.80 22.58
C ASP A 121 -4.77 7.11 24.00
N PHE A 122 -5.18 6.08 24.75
CA PHE A 122 -5.68 6.18 26.13
C PHE A 122 -4.59 6.06 27.20
N ALA A 123 -3.40 5.60 26.86
CA ALA A 123 -2.28 5.41 27.77
C ALA A 123 -0.93 5.67 27.06
N PRO A 124 -0.70 6.90 26.55
CA PRO A 124 0.44 7.19 25.65
C PRO A 124 1.80 7.11 26.34
N THR A 125 1.81 7.13 27.67
CA THR A 125 3.05 7.04 28.45
C THR A 125 2.93 5.95 29.51
N ASN A 126 3.86 4.98 29.50
CA ASN A 126 3.97 3.91 30.49
C ASN A 126 2.65 3.15 30.73
N PRO A 127 2.05 2.52 29.70
CA PRO A 127 0.81 1.76 29.86
C PRO A 127 0.94 0.66 30.91
N GLN A 128 -0.13 0.46 31.68
CA GLN A 128 -0.22 -0.52 32.77
C GLN A 128 -1.41 -1.46 32.54
N PRO A 129 -1.38 -2.36 31.54
CA PRO A 129 -2.48 -3.30 31.31
C PRO A 129 -2.78 -4.16 32.55
N PRO A 130 -4.03 -4.37 32.92
CA PRO A 130 -5.28 -4.02 32.21
C PRO A 130 -5.95 -2.69 32.66
N ILE A 131 -5.19 -1.74 33.24
CA ILE A 131 -5.75 -0.52 33.83
C ILE A 131 -6.15 0.48 32.73
N LEU A 132 -7.44 0.75 32.59
CA LEU A 132 -8.00 1.75 31.71
C LEU A 132 -8.16 3.11 32.41
N PRO A 133 -8.27 4.23 31.66
CA PRO A 133 -8.63 5.53 32.21
C PRO A 133 -9.89 5.47 33.08
N SER A 134 -9.96 6.35 34.06
CA SER A 134 -11.17 6.46 34.90
C SER A 134 -12.40 6.86 34.08
N THR A 135 -12.21 7.81 33.18
CA THR A 135 -13.22 8.31 32.23
C THR A 135 -13.02 7.66 30.87
N ILE A 136 -14.09 7.10 30.30
CA ILE A 136 -14.11 6.48 28.97
C ILE A 136 -15.31 7.01 28.22
N GLU A 137 -15.09 7.58 27.04
CA GLU A 137 -16.15 7.99 26.12
C GLU A 137 -17.02 6.79 25.71
N ALA A 138 -18.31 7.03 25.51
CA ALA A 138 -19.22 5.98 25.07
C ALA A 138 -20.34 6.51 24.17
N GLY A 139 -20.72 5.70 23.20
CA GLY A 139 -21.87 5.90 22.34
C GLY A 139 -22.99 4.93 22.69
N VAL A 140 -24.23 5.43 22.78
CA VAL A 140 -25.42 4.58 22.93
C VAL A 140 -26.27 4.70 21.68
N TYR A 141 -26.46 3.58 21.02
CA TYR A 141 -27.25 3.45 19.79
C TYR A 141 -28.60 2.85 20.10
N ARG A 142 -29.64 3.27 19.38
CA ARG A 142 -30.98 2.69 19.50
C ARG A 142 -31.60 2.50 18.13
N ARG A 143 -32.13 1.28 17.89
CA ARG A 143 -32.86 0.94 16.67
C ARG A 143 -34.16 0.25 17.02
N THR A 144 -35.24 0.77 16.48
CA THR A 144 -36.54 0.12 16.54
C THR A 144 -36.67 -0.88 15.38
N PHE A 145 -37.19 -2.06 15.65
CA PHE A 145 -37.42 -3.10 14.67
C PHE A 145 -38.67 -3.93 14.98
N THR A 146 -39.20 -4.61 13.98
CA THR A 146 -40.29 -5.58 14.12
C THR A 146 -39.81 -6.91 13.55
N VAL A 147 -40.27 -7.99 14.21
CA VAL A 147 -40.00 -9.34 13.75
C VAL A 147 -41.23 -9.87 13.01
N PRO A 148 -41.09 -10.44 11.80
CA PRO A 148 -42.20 -10.99 11.04
C PRO A 148 -42.94 -12.10 11.78
N ASP A 149 -44.25 -12.19 11.57
CA ASP A 149 -45.10 -13.21 12.24
C ASP A 149 -44.64 -14.64 11.96
N ASN A 150 -44.10 -14.93 10.79
CA ASN A 150 -43.56 -16.24 10.43
C ASN A 150 -42.26 -16.59 11.17
N TRP A 151 -41.67 -15.68 11.96
CA TRP A 151 -40.53 -15.97 12.83
C TRP A 151 -40.93 -16.35 14.25
N LYS A 152 -42.18 -16.25 14.61
CA LYS A 152 -42.69 -16.62 15.96
C LYS A 152 -42.37 -18.08 16.28
N GLY A 153 -41.80 -18.31 17.45
CA GLY A 153 -41.44 -19.65 17.95
C GLY A 153 -40.15 -20.21 17.38
N LYS A 154 -39.45 -19.46 16.55
CA LYS A 154 -38.12 -19.79 16.05
C LYS A 154 -37.02 -19.17 16.93
N LYS A 155 -35.77 -19.64 16.77
CA LYS A 155 -34.61 -18.97 17.34
C LYS A 155 -34.32 -17.73 16.53
N ILE A 156 -34.17 -16.60 17.20
CA ILE A 156 -33.96 -15.30 16.55
C ILE A 156 -32.68 -14.70 17.11
N TYR A 157 -31.79 -14.30 16.23
CA TYR A 157 -30.51 -13.75 16.61
C TYR A 157 -30.33 -12.33 16.07
N VAL A 158 -29.65 -11.50 16.86
CA VAL A 158 -29.05 -10.27 16.38
C VAL A 158 -27.56 -10.48 16.25
N THR A 159 -26.97 -10.00 15.13
CA THR A 159 -25.55 -10.04 14.87
C THR A 159 -25.04 -8.63 14.65
N LEU A 160 -23.96 -8.26 15.38
CA LEU A 160 -23.11 -7.12 15.09
C LEU A 160 -21.86 -7.71 14.41
N ALA A 161 -21.63 -7.43 13.12
CA ALA A 161 -20.55 -8.03 12.37
C ALA A 161 -19.15 -7.43 12.70
N GLY A 162 -19.13 -6.30 13.39
CA GLY A 162 -17.95 -5.63 13.96
C GLY A 162 -18.34 -4.35 14.65
N ALA A 163 -17.84 -4.17 15.87
CA ALA A 163 -18.09 -2.96 16.65
C ALA A 163 -17.01 -2.78 17.73
N SER A 164 -16.47 -1.57 17.88
CA SER A 164 -15.39 -1.23 18.82
C SER A 164 -15.88 -0.41 20.01
N ALA A 165 -15.31 -0.59 21.22
CA ALA A 165 -14.38 -1.63 21.61
C ALA A 165 -14.92 -2.51 22.74
N GLY A 166 -15.77 -2.01 23.62
CA GLY A 166 -16.46 -2.74 24.72
C GLY A 166 -17.95 -2.60 24.56
N VAL A 167 -18.62 -3.62 24.02
CA VAL A 167 -19.97 -3.49 23.48
C VAL A 167 -20.98 -4.27 24.30
N TYR A 168 -22.00 -3.58 24.82
CA TYR A 168 -23.12 -4.12 25.58
C TYR A 168 -24.39 -4.08 24.73
N VAL A 169 -25.11 -5.18 24.68
CA VAL A 169 -26.33 -5.35 23.89
C VAL A 169 -27.54 -5.52 24.79
N TYR A 170 -28.59 -4.78 24.49
CA TYR A 170 -29.86 -4.83 25.20
C TYR A 170 -31.01 -4.99 24.19
N ILE A 171 -32.00 -5.78 24.56
CA ILE A 171 -33.29 -5.87 23.85
C ILE A 171 -34.42 -5.46 24.83
N ASN A 172 -35.24 -4.49 24.44
CA ASN A 172 -36.33 -3.99 25.22
C ASN A 172 -35.93 -3.66 26.69
N SER A 173 -34.80 -3.00 26.87
CA SER A 173 -34.20 -2.64 28.16
C SER A 173 -33.59 -3.79 28.97
N THR A 174 -33.62 -5.03 28.47
CA THR A 174 -33.01 -6.18 29.15
C THR A 174 -31.63 -6.44 28.59
N PHE A 175 -30.62 -6.56 29.47
CA PHE A 175 -29.27 -6.92 29.08
C PHE A 175 -29.22 -8.30 28.43
N VAL A 176 -28.63 -8.42 27.27
CA VAL A 176 -28.48 -9.66 26.47
C VAL A 176 -27.04 -10.16 26.49
N GLY A 177 -26.07 -9.26 26.37
CA GLY A 177 -24.69 -9.70 26.37
C GLY A 177 -23.66 -8.61 26.13
N TYR A 178 -22.40 -9.04 26.07
CA TYR A 178 -21.19 -8.21 25.95
C TYR A 178 -20.16 -8.89 25.04
N HIS A 179 -19.34 -8.11 24.33
CA HIS A 179 -18.11 -8.57 23.67
C HIS A 179 -17.10 -7.42 23.48
N GLU A 180 -15.85 -7.76 23.13
CA GLU A 180 -14.76 -6.78 23.01
C GLU A 180 -13.77 -7.01 21.86
N ASP A 181 -13.93 -8.04 21.03
CA ASP A 181 -13.15 -8.17 19.78
C ASP A 181 -13.82 -7.33 18.69
N SER A 182 -13.26 -6.16 18.38
CA SER A 182 -13.87 -5.16 17.48
C SER A 182 -14.11 -5.67 16.06
N LYS A 183 -13.31 -6.62 15.61
CA LYS A 183 -13.29 -7.14 14.23
C LYS A 183 -13.92 -8.53 14.08
N ALA A 184 -14.44 -9.08 15.20
CA ALA A 184 -15.21 -10.32 15.20
C ALA A 184 -16.72 -10.05 15.25
N ALA A 185 -17.48 -10.92 14.60
CA ALA A 185 -18.95 -10.86 14.68
C ALA A 185 -19.45 -11.38 16.03
N ALA A 186 -20.27 -10.60 16.71
CA ALA A 186 -20.95 -11.01 17.94
C ALA A 186 -22.43 -11.31 17.66
N ARG A 187 -22.87 -12.54 17.94
CA ARG A 187 -24.21 -13.04 17.67
C ARG A 187 -24.89 -13.44 18.95
N TYR A 188 -26.10 -12.92 19.17
CA TYR A 188 -26.87 -13.14 20.42
C TYR A 188 -28.24 -13.71 20.13
N ASP A 189 -28.65 -14.75 20.89
CA ASP A 189 -30.04 -15.25 20.88
C ASP A 189 -30.95 -14.26 21.62
N ILE A 190 -31.85 -13.63 20.87
CA ILE A 190 -32.75 -12.60 21.39
C ILE A 190 -34.21 -13.09 21.55
N GLY A 191 -34.51 -14.32 21.13
CA GLY A 191 -35.87 -14.82 21.05
C GLY A 191 -36.71 -14.66 22.34
N GLN A 192 -36.09 -14.90 23.50
CA GLN A 192 -36.75 -14.77 24.80
C GLN A 192 -37.01 -13.32 25.28
N TYR A 193 -36.36 -12.34 24.65
CA TYR A 193 -36.47 -10.92 25.03
C TYR A 193 -37.44 -10.14 24.15
N LEU A 194 -37.96 -10.77 23.07
CA LEU A 194 -38.84 -10.12 22.11
C LEU A 194 -40.28 -10.01 22.64
N MET A 195 -40.90 -8.89 22.32
CA MET A 195 -42.31 -8.58 22.54
C MET A 195 -43.07 -8.63 21.21
N PRO A 196 -44.39 -8.91 21.23
CA PRO A 196 -45.22 -8.74 20.04
C PRO A 196 -45.21 -7.30 19.53
N GLY A 197 -45.01 -7.12 18.22
CA GLY A 197 -44.95 -5.81 17.59
C GLY A 197 -43.55 -5.21 17.59
N GLU A 198 -43.47 -3.94 17.99
CA GLU A 198 -42.21 -3.16 17.97
C GLU A 198 -41.28 -3.57 19.11
N ASN A 199 -40.00 -3.75 18.77
CA ASN A 199 -38.91 -4.04 19.69
C ASN A 199 -37.81 -3.01 19.56
N LYS A 200 -36.99 -2.84 20.59
CA LYS A 200 -35.84 -1.91 20.59
C LYS A 200 -34.55 -2.66 20.83
N LEU A 201 -33.61 -2.53 19.89
CA LEU A 201 -32.23 -2.90 20.10
C LEU A 201 -31.49 -1.65 20.62
N ILE A 202 -30.80 -1.79 21.74
CA ILE A 202 -29.90 -0.76 22.28
C ILE A 202 -28.48 -1.36 22.34
N VAL A 203 -27.52 -0.63 21.77
CA VAL A 203 -26.10 -0.99 21.81
C VAL A 203 -25.36 0.11 22.53
N LYS A 204 -24.67 -0.24 23.62
CA LYS A 204 -23.79 0.68 24.34
C LYS A 204 -22.34 0.27 24.04
N ALA A 205 -21.60 1.13 23.38
CA ALA A 205 -20.21 0.91 23.00
C ALA A 205 -19.31 1.89 23.76
N PHE A 206 -18.32 1.37 24.46
CA PHE A 206 -17.24 2.16 25.07
C PHE A 206 -16.10 2.29 24.09
N ARG A 207 -15.45 3.47 24.05
CA ARG A 207 -14.28 3.73 23.21
C ARG A 207 -13.16 2.74 23.47
N TRP A 208 -12.95 2.33 24.74
CA TRP A 208 -11.91 1.40 25.13
C TRP A 208 -12.46 0.32 26.07
N SER A 209 -11.83 -0.84 25.97
CA SER A 209 -12.03 -1.99 26.86
C SER A 209 -10.68 -2.61 27.21
N THR A 210 -10.65 -3.64 28.08
CA THR A 210 -9.44 -4.43 28.27
C THR A 210 -8.96 -5.09 26.98
N GLY A 211 -9.86 -5.36 26.04
CA GLY A 211 -9.53 -5.83 24.71
C GLY A 211 -8.69 -4.85 23.89
N SER A 212 -8.85 -3.54 24.10
CA SER A 212 -8.13 -2.49 23.38
C SER A 212 -6.61 -2.53 23.57
N PHE A 213 -6.13 -3.19 24.63
CA PHE A 213 -4.68 -3.43 24.77
C PHE A 213 -4.12 -4.45 23.76
N LEU A 214 -4.98 -5.19 23.05
CA LEU A 214 -4.63 -6.06 21.95
C LEU A 214 -5.08 -5.50 20.58
N GLU A 215 -5.55 -4.27 20.52
CA GLU A 215 -6.00 -3.58 19.31
C GLU A 215 -5.24 -2.26 19.12
N ASP A 216 -3.92 -2.37 19.09
CA ASP A 216 -2.98 -1.25 19.02
C ASP A 216 -2.46 -1.02 17.58
N GLN A 217 -3.28 -1.33 16.59
CA GLN A 217 -2.92 -1.26 15.17
C GLN A 217 -2.56 0.17 14.74
N ASP A 218 -1.65 0.28 13.78
CA ASP A 218 -1.27 1.53 13.12
C ASP A 218 -2.38 2.01 12.18
N PHE A 219 -3.41 2.62 12.75
CA PHE A 219 -4.56 3.17 12.05
C PHE A 219 -5.27 4.22 12.90
N TRP A 220 -6.31 4.87 12.37
CA TRP A 220 -7.12 5.80 13.14
C TRP A 220 -7.79 5.13 14.35
N ARG A 221 -7.68 5.75 15.52
CA ARG A 221 -8.36 5.33 16.76
C ARG A 221 -9.75 5.94 16.77
N ILE A 222 -10.67 5.27 16.10
CA ILE A 222 -12.08 5.65 15.96
C ILE A 222 -12.98 4.50 16.36
N SER A 223 -14.22 4.82 16.71
CA SER A 223 -15.08 3.91 17.46
C SER A 223 -16.48 3.79 16.84
N GLY A 224 -17.21 2.76 17.24
CA GLY A 224 -18.58 2.62 16.84
C GLY A 224 -18.93 1.27 16.23
N ILE A 225 -20.08 1.20 15.58
CA ILE A 225 -20.53 0.01 14.85
C ILE A 225 -19.98 0.10 13.42
N GLU A 226 -18.89 -0.64 13.17
CA GLU A 226 -18.08 -0.50 11.94
C GLU A 226 -18.56 -1.40 10.80
N ARG A 227 -19.38 -2.41 11.09
CA ARG A 227 -19.86 -3.37 10.10
C ARG A 227 -21.36 -3.62 10.26
N ASP A 228 -21.91 -4.41 9.36
CA ASP A 228 -23.35 -4.67 9.29
C ASP A 228 -23.98 -5.12 10.62
N VAL A 229 -25.21 -4.67 10.86
CA VAL A 229 -26.07 -5.17 11.93
C VAL A 229 -27.31 -5.79 11.30
N TYR A 230 -27.61 -7.03 11.69
CA TYR A 230 -28.73 -7.76 11.10
C TYR A 230 -29.36 -8.76 12.05
N LEU A 231 -30.61 -9.12 11.74
CA LEU A 231 -31.31 -10.21 12.38
C LEU A 231 -31.30 -11.45 11.49
N THR A 232 -31.19 -12.62 12.13
CA THR A 232 -31.42 -13.90 11.45
C THR A 232 -32.36 -14.77 12.24
N CYS A 233 -33.13 -15.63 11.56
CA CYS A 233 -33.92 -16.65 12.25
C CYS A 233 -33.54 -18.08 11.85
N GLU A 234 -33.62 -19.00 12.78
CA GLU A 234 -33.38 -20.44 12.57
C GLU A 234 -34.64 -21.25 12.95
N ASP A 235 -35.07 -22.10 12.02
CA ASP A 235 -36.23 -22.92 12.16
C ASP A 235 -35.89 -24.37 11.74
N GLY A 236 -35.36 -25.13 12.69
CA GLY A 236 -34.90 -26.49 12.49
C GLY A 236 -33.39 -26.67 12.47
N PRO A 237 -32.85 -27.73 11.86
CA PRO A 237 -31.42 -27.98 11.79
C PRO A 237 -30.69 -26.89 10.99
N VAL A 238 -29.51 -26.51 11.46
CA VAL A 238 -28.56 -25.57 10.81
C VAL A 238 -27.18 -26.18 10.80
N LEU A 239 -26.27 -25.61 10.02
CA LEU A 239 -24.85 -26.00 10.06
C LEU A 239 -24.27 -25.60 11.42
N PRO A 240 -23.48 -26.47 12.07
CA PRO A 240 -22.81 -26.16 13.34
C PRO A 240 -21.71 -25.12 13.17
N ASP A 241 -21.29 -24.46 14.26
CA ASP A 241 -20.29 -23.40 14.26
C ASP A 241 -18.90 -23.88 13.80
N ASP A 242 -18.62 -25.16 13.89
CA ASP A 242 -17.38 -25.83 13.47
C ASP A 242 -17.55 -26.60 12.13
N PHE A 243 -18.60 -26.29 11.37
CA PHE A 243 -18.73 -26.79 10.00
C PHE A 243 -17.58 -26.26 9.14
N SER A 244 -16.90 -27.16 8.42
CA SER A 244 -15.83 -26.76 7.50
C SER A 244 -15.88 -27.50 6.16
N ILE A 245 -15.33 -26.85 5.14
CA ILE A 245 -15.24 -27.35 3.77
C ILE A 245 -13.77 -27.55 3.44
N VAL A 246 -13.31 -28.79 3.38
CA VAL A 246 -11.99 -29.15 2.91
C VAL A 246 -12.07 -29.50 1.44
N SER A 247 -11.53 -28.67 0.58
CA SER A 247 -11.51 -28.86 -0.89
C SER A 247 -10.07 -28.87 -1.38
N THR A 248 -9.51 -30.06 -1.53
CA THR A 248 -8.10 -30.26 -1.81
C THR A 248 -7.87 -31.26 -2.94
N PHE A 249 -6.63 -31.55 -3.24
CA PHE A 249 -6.20 -32.57 -4.21
C PHE A 249 -5.47 -33.71 -3.54
N GLY A 250 -5.50 -34.89 -4.17
CA GLY A 250 -4.55 -35.95 -3.93
C GLY A 250 -3.12 -35.54 -4.34
N PRO A 251 -2.09 -36.34 -4.03
CA PRO A 251 -0.70 -36.03 -4.36
C PRO A 251 -0.41 -35.81 -5.84
N ASP A 252 -1.23 -36.39 -6.73
CA ASP A 252 -1.08 -36.29 -8.20
C ASP A 252 -1.77 -35.06 -8.79
N LEU A 253 -2.43 -34.23 -7.96
CA LEU A 253 -3.13 -33.00 -8.35
C LEU A 253 -4.18 -33.17 -9.46
N LYS A 254 -4.79 -34.36 -9.60
CA LYS A 254 -5.75 -34.65 -10.67
C LYS A 254 -7.18 -34.59 -10.20
N ASP A 255 -7.49 -35.35 -9.16
CA ASP A 255 -8.84 -35.46 -8.68
C ASP A 255 -9.04 -34.61 -7.41
N GLY A 256 -10.09 -33.80 -7.41
CA GLY A 256 -10.46 -32.97 -6.27
C GLY A 256 -11.11 -33.84 -5.18
N VAL A 257 -10.67 -33.63 -3.94
CA VAL A 257 -11.24 -34.28 -2.75
C VAL A 257 -12.06 -33.23 -1.98
N LEU A 258 -13.37 -33.47 -1.89
CA LEU A 258 -14.28 -32.65 -1.08
C LEU A 258 -14.61 -33.38 0.20
N MET A 259 -14.35 -32.76 1.34
CA MET A 259 -14.76 -33.26 2.65
C MET A 259 -15.58 -32.19 3.38
N LEU A 260 -16.81 -32.54 3.76
CA LEU A 260 -17.67 -31.67 4.56
C LEU A 260 -17.65 -32.20 5.99
N ARG A 261 -16.97 -31.46 6.87
CA ARG A 261 -16.83 -31.83 8.28
C ARG A 261 -18.02 -31.31 9.08
N ASN A 262 -18.46 -32.12 10.04
CA ASN A 262 -19.55 -31.78 10.94
C ASN A 262 -20.85 -31.44 10.20
N LEU A 263 -21.07 -32.07 9.02
CA LEU A 263 -22.33 -31.95 8.28
C LEU A 263 -23.46 -32.62 9.13
N PRO A 264 -24.56 -31.91 9.44
CA PRO A 264 -25.64 -32.47 10.27
C PRO A 264 -26.26 -33.75 9.69
N GLU A 265 -26.73 -34.65 10.57
CA GLU A 265 -27.45 -35.82 10.13
C GLU A 265 -28.69 -35.46 9.30
N GLY A 266 -28.91 -36.14 8.19
CA GLY A 266 -30.01 -35.84 7.27
C GLY A 266 -29.73 -34.68 6.28
N ALA A 267 -28.62 -33.96 6.41
CA ALA A 267 -28.19 -32.98 5.41
C ALA A 267 -27.69 -33.69 4.16
N SER A 268 -27.72 -32.97 3.03
CA SER A 268 -27.21 -33.43 1.74
C SER A 268 -26.63 -32.26 0.98
N TYR A 269 -25.76 -32.50 0.01
CA TYR A 269 -25.17 -31.47 -0.81
C TYR A 269 -25.16 -31.81 -2.29
N LYS A 270 -25.07 -30.77 -3.11
CA LYS A 270 -24.73 -30.84 -4.54
C LYS A 270 -23.59 -29.87 -4.82
N LEU A 271 -22.65 -30.29 -5.64
CA LEU A 271 -21.55 -29.46 -6.12
C LEU A 271 -21.73 -29.23 -7.63
N TYR A 272 -21.67 -27.98 -8.05
CA TYR A 272 -21.84 -27.56 -9.42
C TYR A 272 -20.54 -26.99 -10.02
N ASP A 273 -20.26 -27.40 -11.28
CA ASP A 273 -19.30 -26.69 -12.17
C ASP A 273 -20.12 -25.88 -13.19
N GLY A 274 -20.26 -24.57 -12.94
CA GLY A 274 -21.27 -23.76 -13.61
C GLY A 274 -22.70 -24.27 -13.31
N GLU A 275 -23.45 -24.61 -14.34
CA GLU A 275 -24.82 -25.15 -14.19
C GLU A 275 -24.85 -26.69 -14.02
N LYS A 276 -23.73 -27.38 -14.20
CA LYS A 276 -23.67 -28.84 -14.19
C LYS A 276 -23.36 -29.37 -12.79
N ALA A 277 -24.26 -30.17 -12.23
CA ALA A 277 -23.97 -30.96 -11.02
C ALA A 277 -22.88 -32.01 -11.36
N VAL A 278 -21.76 -31.94 -10.60
CA VAL A 278 -20.60 -32.84 -10.77
C VAL A 278 -20.43 -33.79 -9.63
N LEU A 279 -21.06 -33.52 -8.48
CA LEU A 279 -21.03 -34.38 -7.30
C LEU A 279 -22.28 -34.12 -6.46
N GLU A 280 -22.88 -35.22 -5.94
CA GLU A 280 -24.00 -35.17 -4.98
C GLU A 280 -23.72 -36.17 -3.87
N GLY A 281 -24.14 -35.87 -2.63
CA GLY A 281 -23.85 -36.74 -1.52
C GLY A 281 -24.41 -36.31 -0.17
N LYS A 282 -24.07 -37.11 0.84
CA LYS A 282 -24.32 -36.82 2.27
C LYS A 282 -23.04 -36.80 3.11
N ALA A 283 -21.89 -36.93 2.48
CA ALA A 283 -20.59 -36.98 3.11
C ALA A 283 -19.52 -36.53 2.10
N ASN A 284 -18.29 -37.02 2.27
CA ASN A 284 -17.17 -36.70 1.39
C ASN A 284 -17.36 -37.26 -0.03
N GLY A 285 -16.67 -36.66 -1.01
CA GLY A 285 -16.69 -37.09 -2.39
C GLY A 285 -15.45 -36.73 -3.17
N ILE A 286 -15.32 -37.33 -4.37
CA ILE A 286 -14.23 -37.09 -5.30
C ILE A 286 -14.79 -36.46 -6.57
N VAL A 287 -14.15 -35.36 -7.02
CA VAL A 287 -14.45 -34.70 -8.28
C VAL A 287 -13.34 -35.05 -9.27
N PRO A 288 -13.60 -35.93 -10.25
CA PRO A 288 -12.60 -36.33 -11.25
C PRO A 288 -12.16 -35.12 -12.07
N LYS A 289 -10.85 -34.95 -12.23
CA LYS A 289 -10.23 -33.85 -13.00
C LYS A 289 -10.72 -32.46 -12.59
N ALA A 290 -10.80 -32.23 -11.30
CA ALA A 290 -11.21 -30.94 -10.78
C ALA A 290 -10.31 -29.79 -11.28
N LYS A 291 -10.92 -28.65 -11.55
CA LYS A 291 -10.20 -27.42 -11.90
C LYS A 291 -9.61 -26.81 -10.61
N ALA A 292 -8.30 -26.59 -10.61
CA ALA A 292 -7.64 -25.99 -9.46
C ALA A 292 -7.97 -24.50 -9.35
N TRP A 293 -8.15 -24.03 -8.12
CA TRP A 293 -8.21 -22.62 -7.79
C TRP A 293 -6.81 -22.09 -7.53
N SER A 294 -6.49 -20.95 -8.09
CA SER A 294 -5.31 -20.14 -7.76
C SER A 294 -5.59 -18.66 -8.03
N ALA A 295 -4.73 -17.75 -7.59
CA ALA A 295 -4.87 -16.32 -7.90
C ALA A 295 -4.79 -16.01 -9.42
N GLU A 296 -4.22 -16.92 -10.21
CA GLU A 296 -4.16 -16.80 -11.67
C GLU A 296 -5.35 -17.47 -12.37
N THR A 297 -5.90 -18.51 -11.76
CA THR A 297 -7.05 -19.28 -12.28
C THR A 297 -8.06 -19.48 -11.16
N PRO A 298 -8.89 -18.47 -10.82
CA PRO A 298 -9.83 -18.56 -9.71
C PRO A 298 -11.07 -19.42 -10.06
N ASN A 299 -10.82 -20.71 -10.37
CA ASN A 299 -11.88 -21.64 -10.69
C ASN A 299 -12.67 -22.01 -9.45
N LEU A 300 -13.94 -21.65 -9.42
CA LEU A 300 -14.85 -21.91 -8.34
C LEU A 300 -15.94 -22.88 -8.77
N TYR A 301 -16.32 -23.72 -7.84
CA TYR A 301 -17.50 -24.57 -7.88
C TYR A 301 -18.54 -24.03 -6.90
N THR A 302 -19.80 -24.19 -7.19
CA THR A 302 -20.87 -23.82 -6.27
C THR A 302 -21.31 -25.03 -5.48
N LEU A 303 -21.07 -25.03 -4.16
CA LEU A 303 -21.56 -26.04 -3.24
C LEU A 303 -22.89 -25.59 -2.66
N VAL A 304 -23.96 -26.34 -2.92
CA VAL A 304 -25.25 -26.14 -2.27
C VAL A 304 -25.47 -27.21 -1.21
N VAL A 305 -25.70 -26.80 0.03
CA VAL A 305 -26.01 -27.70 1.16
C VAL A 305 -27.48 -27.57 1.52
N LYS A 306 -28.20 -28.67 1.54
CA LYS A 306 -29.55 -28.75 2.03
C LYS A 306 -29.52 -29.22 3.49
N VAL A 307 -30.06 -28.41 4.39
CA VAL A 307 -30.19 -28.72 5.81
C VAL A 307 -31.67 -28.60 6.22
N GLY A 308 -32.32 -29.71 6.56
CA GLY A 308 -33.75 -29.73 6.78
C GLY A 308 -34.54 -29.23 5.56
N LYS A 309 -35.29 -28.15 5.71
CA LYS A 309 -36.07 -27.54 4.60
C LYS A 309 -35.35 -26.41 3.88
N TYR A 310 -34.19 -26.00 4.35
CA TYR A 310 -33.44 -24.84 3.85
C TYR A 310 -32.22 -25.24 3.03
N TYR A 311 -31.76 -24.30 2.26
CA TYR A 311 -30.56 -24.40 1.42
C TYR A 311 -29.62 -23.26 1.78
N THR A 312 -28.32 -23.55 1.73
CA THR A 312 -27.24 -22.53 1.75
C THR A 312 -26.24 -22.87 0.68
N ALA A 313 -25.49 -21.89 0.20
CA ALA A 313 -24.51 -22.08 -0.85
C ALA A 313 -23.15 -21.48 -0.49
N PHE A 314 -22.08 -22.05 -1.07
CA PHE A 314 -20.69 -21.63 -0.85
C PHE A 314 -19.92 -21.71 -2.17
N ASP A 315 -19.00 -20.78 -2.37
CA ASP A 315 -17.97 -20.88 -3.38
C ASP A 315 -16.88 -21.85 -2.89
N VAL A 316 -16.50 -22.83 -3.72
CA VAL A 316 -15.51 -23.84 -3.39
C VAL A 316 -14.41 -23.88 -4.44
N GLY A 317 -13.16 -23.68 -4.00
CA GLY A 317 -11.97 -23.78 -4.84
C GLY A 317 -11.11 -24.96 -4.42
N PHE A 318 -10.84 -25.89 -5.32
CA PHE A 318 -9.91 -26.99 -5.05
C PHE A 318 -8.47 -26.49 -5.11
N ARG A 319 -7.73 -26.62 -4.01
CA ARG A 319 -6.33 -26.20 -3.90
C ARG A 319 -5.58 -27.07 -2.90
N ARG A 320 -4.27 -27.20 -3.10
CA ARG A 320 -3.39 -27.94 -2.20
C ARG A 320 -2.25 -27.04 -1.73
N PHE A 321 -2.02 -27.04 -0.45
CA PHE A 321 -0.93 -26.34 0.21
C PHE A 321 0.07 -27.32 0.80
N GLU A 322 1.36 -27.08 0.61
CA GLU A 322 2.41 -27.90 1.18
C GLU A 322 3.74 -27.16 1.29
N MET A 323 4.54 -27.49 2.30
CA MET A 323 5.93 -27.09 2.37
C MET A 323 6.76 -28.07 1.55
N GLY A 324 7.61 -27.56 0.65
CA GLY A 324 8.41 -28.38 -0.26
C GLY A 324 9.80 -27.80 -0.47
N LYS A 325 10.46 -28.31 -1.51
CA LYS A 325 11.79 -27.83 -1.91
C LYS A 325 11.86 -27.69 -3.42
N VAL A 326 12.63 -26.69 -3.88
CA VAL A 326 12.99 -26.48 -5.29
C VAL A 326 14.50 -26.55 -5.44
N SER A 327 14.98 -27.36 -6.38
CA SER A 327 16.40 -27.43 -6.71
C SER A 327 16.77 -26.37 -7.75
N LEU A 328 17.78 -25.57 -7.46
CA LEU A 328 18.37 -24.60 -8.37
C LEU A 328 19.88 -24.62 -8.21
N ASP A 329 20.61 -24.80 -9.32
CA ASP A 329 22.09 -24.85 -9.34
C ASP A 329 22.69 -25.84 -8.33
N GLY A 330 22.03 -27.01 -8.14
CA GLY A 330 22.45 -28.05 -7.23
C GLY A 330 22.22 -27.76 -5.73
N LYS A 331 21.52 -26.70 -5.39
CA LYS A 331 21.10 -26.34 -4.03
C LYS A 331 19.60 -26.56 -3.87
N GLU A 332 19.18 -26.97 -2.67
CA GLU A 332 17.78 -27.18 -2.30
C GLU A 332 17.25 -25.98 -1.53
N TYR A 333 16.23 -25.34 -2.05
CA TYR A 333 15.57 -24.17 -1.46
C TYR A 333 14.22 -24.56 -0.86
N PRO A 334 13.97 -24.31 0.43
CA PRO A 334 12.65 -24.54 1.02
C PRO A 334 11.65 -23.54 0.42
N VAL A 335 10.46 -24.03 0.08
CA VAL A 335 9.39 -23.22 -0.52
C VAL A 335 8.03 -23.65 0.01
N PHE A 336 7.10 -22.70 0.02
CA PHE A 336 5.68 -22.98 0.15
C PHE A 336 5.09 -23.18 -1.26
N LEU A 337 4.33 -24.25 -1.43
CA LEU A 337 3.74 -24.65 -2.70
C LEU A 337 2.21 -24.47 -2.67
N VAL A 338 1.68 -23.84 -3.70
CA VAL A 338 0.25 -23.82 -4.02
C VAL A 338 0.07 -24.67 -5.26
N ASN A 339 -0.72 -25.75 -5.16
CA ASN A 339 -0.93 -26.70 -6.25
C ASN A 339 0.38 -27.20 -6.89
N GLY A 340 1.39 -27.45 -6.06
CA GLY A 340 2.71 -27.93 -6.50
C GLY A 340 3.62 -26.85 -7.08
N GLN A 341 3.24 -25.56 -7.10
CA GLN A 341 4.04 -24.48 -7.65
C GLN A 341 4.54 -23.52 -6.56
N PRO A 342 5.82 -23.07 -6.61
CA PRO A 342 6.41 -22.15 -5.65
C PRO A 342 6.05 -20.70 -5.98
N VAL A 343 4.78 -20.33 -5.80
CA VAL A 343 4.25 -19.02 -6.18
C VAL A 343 5.00 -17.86 -5.51
N LYS A 344 5.00 -16.69 -6.17
CA LYS A 344 5.48 -15.43 -5.59
C LYS A 344 4.28 -14.57 -5.16
N PHE A 345 4.27 -14.13 -3.92
CA PHE A 345 3.29 -13.20 -3.38
C PHE A 345 3.68 -11.76 -3.79
N LYS A 346 2.95 -11.20 -4.72
CA LYS A 346 3.04 -9.82 -5.17
C LYS A 346 2.00 -9.05 -4.37
N GLY A 347 2.33 -8.83 -3.10
CA GLY A 347 1.36 -8.47 -2.09
C GLY A 347 1.33 -7.00 -1.73
N VAL A 348 0.23 -6.63 -1.05
CA VAL A 348 0.01 -5.35 -0.40
C VAL A 348 -0.72 -5.58 0.92
N ASN A 349 -0.46 -4.75 1.92
CA ASN A 349 -1.22 -4.68 3.16
C ASN A 349 -2.50 -3.88 2.94
N TYR A 350 -3.62 -4.26 3.57
CA TYR A 350 -4.93 -3.67 3.33
C TYR A 350 -5.68 -3.38 4.62
N HIS A 351 -5.81 -2.09 4.96
CA HIS A 351 -6.68 -1.59 6.02
C HIS A 351 -8.10 -1.30 5.52
N GLU A 352 -9.09 -1.49 6.41
CA GLU A 352 -10.43 -0.92 6.21
C GLU A 352 -10.35 0.60 6.36
N HIS A 353 -10.35 1.33 5.25
CA HIS A 353 -10.32 2.78 5.27
C HIS A 353 -11.21 3.40 4.18
N ASN A 354 -12.05 4.32 4.61
CA ASN A 354 -12.84 5.19 3.74
C ASN A 354 -12.73 6.62 4.29
N PRO A 355 -12.32 7.62 3.48
CA PRO A 355 -12.10 8.98 3.97
C PRO A 355 -13.35 9.66 4.54
N LEU A 356 -14.55 9.15 4.25
CA LEU A 356 -15.83 9.72 4.69
C LEU A 356 -16.49 8.95 5.84
N THR A 357 -16.23 7.64 5.96
CA THR A 357 -16.93 6.76 6.91
C THR A 357 -16.00 6.08 7.91
N GLY A 358 -14.70 6.37 7.86
CA GLY A 358 -13.69 5.78 8.74
C GLY A 358 -13.39 4.32 8.39
N HIS A 359 -13.59 3.40 9.32
CA HIS A 359 -13.33 1.97 9.13
C HIS A 359 -14.46 1.22 8.41
N TYR A 360 -15.57 1.87 8.12
CA TYR A 360 -16.62 1.24 7.31
C TYR A 360 -16.29 1.35 5.83
N ILE A 361 -16.18 0.20 5.17
CA ILE A 361 -16.00 0.06 3.72
C ILE A 361 -17.14 -0.77 3.14
N ASP A 362 -17.78 -0.26 2.08
CA ASP A 362 -18.83 -0.99 1.39
C ASP A 362 -18.27 -1.91 0.29
N LYS A 363 -19.15 -2.78 -0.24
CA LYS A 363 -18.79 -3.74 -1.28
C LYS A 363 -18.26 -3.07 -2.55
N GLU A 364 -18.78 -1.91 -2.90
CA GLU A 364 -18.42 -1.13 -4.09
C GLU A 364 -16.99 -0.61 -3.97
N LEU A 365 -16.61 -0.09 -2.81
CA LEU A 365 -15.25 0.37 -2.54
C LEU A 365 -14.26 -0.80 -2.51
N ILE A 366 -14.62 -1.92 -1.85
CA ILE A 366 -13.79 -3.13 -1.86
C ILE A 366 -13.57 -3.61 -3.29
N LEU A 367 -14.61 -3.66 -4.14
CA LEU A 367 -14.48 -4.06 -5.54
C LEU A 367 -13.57 -3.10 -6.33
N LYS A 368 -13.71 -1.78 -6.12
CA LYS A 368 -12.83 -0.77 -6.74
C LYS A 368 -11.37 -1.02 -6.38
N ASP A 369 -11.08 -1.23 -5.10
CA ASP A 369 -9.73 -1.52 -4.61
C ASP A 369 -9.15 -2.78 -5.24
N LEU A 370 -9.89 -3.89 -5.22
CA LEU A 370 -9.42 -5.17 -5.76
C LEU A 370 -9.20 -5.12 -7.29
N LEU A 371 -10.04 -4.42 -8.05
CA LEU A 371 -9.85 -4.24 -9.49
C LEU A 371 -8.63 -3.38 -9.79
N LEU A 372 -8.39 -2.34 -9.00
CA LEU A 372 -7.20 -1.49 -9.13
C LEU A 372 -5.94 -2.27 -8.78
N MET A 373 -5.95 -3.07 -7.71
CA MET A 373 -4.85 -3.98 -7.36
C MET A 373 -4.52 -4.94 -8.52
N LYS A 374 -5.53 -5.56 -9.16
CA LYS A 374 -5.32 -6.40 -10.35
C LYS A 374 -4.66 -5.64 -11.49
N SER A 375 -5.03 -4.37 -11.72
CA SER A 375 -4.43 -3.53 -12.75
C SER A 375 -2.95 -3.24 -12.51
N LEU A 376 -2.51 -3.33 -11.24
CA LEU A 376 -1.13 -3.16 -10.80
C LEU A 376 -0.37 -4.50 -10.65
N ASN A 377 -0.92 -5.60 -11.14
CA ASN A 377 -0.36 -6.96 -11.06
C ASN A 377 -0.24 -7.52 -9.63
N ILE A 378 -0.94 -6.97 -8.66
CA ILE A 378 -1.02 -7.49 -7.29
C ILE A 378 -1.83 -8.78 -7.31
N ASN A 379 -1.33 -9.84 -6.64
CA ASN A 379 -1.96 -11.15 -6.56
C ASN A 379 -2.18 -11.64 -5.13
N ALA A 380 -1.74 -10.87 -4.14
CA ALA A 380 -1.83 -11.25 -2.73
C ALA A 380 -2.19 -10.04 -1.86
N ILE A 381 -2.91 -10.27 -0.76
CA ILE A 381 -3.31 -9.23 0.18
C ILE A 381 -3.12 -9.76 1.61
N ARG A 382 -2.44 -9.00 2.47
CA ARG A 382 -2.45 -9.23 3.92
C ARG A 382 -3.53 -8.36 4.54
N THR A 383 -4.40 -8.99 5.34
CA THR A 383 -5.47 -8.29 6.05
C THR A 383 -4.91 -7.65 7.31
N CYS A 384 -4.15 -6.59 7.16
CA CYS A 384 -3.54 -5.89 8.29
C CYS A 384 -4.60 -5.13 9.11
N HIS A 385 -4.72 -5.30 10.41
CA HIS A 385 -4.15 -6.41 11.20
C HIS A 385 -5.29 -7.15 11.85
N TYR A 386 -6.30 -7.56 11.06
CA TYR A 386 -7.55 -8.15 11.51
C TYR A 386 -8.36 -8.75 10.35
N PRO A 387 -9.27 -9.70 10.61
CA PRO A 387 -10.14 -10.27 9.58
C PRO A 387 -11.07 -9.22 8.96
N GLN A 388 -11.17 -9.23 7.64
CA GLN A 388 -11.96 -8.30 6.84
C GLN A 388 -13.47 -8.65 6.83
N PRO A 389 -14.35 -7.78 6.29
CA PRO A 389 -15.76 -8.11 6.08
C PRO A 389 -15.94 -9.29 5.11
N ARG A 390 -17.06 -10.00 5.21
CA ARG A 390 -17.42 -11.14 4.36
C ARG A 390 -17.23 -10.85 2.86
N GLN A 391 -17.71 -9.71 2.41
CA GLN A 391 -17.68 -9.30 0.99
C GLN A 391 -16.26 -9.24 0.42
N PHE A 392 -15.26 -8.91 1.24
CA PHE A 392 -13.87 -8.90 0.85
C PHE A 392 -13.38 -10.30 0.43
N TYR A 393 -13.63 -11.31 1.25
CA TYR A 393 -13.20 -12.69 0.94
C TYR A 393 -13.93 -13.25 -0.27
N GLU A 394 -15.24 -13.03 -0.38
CA GLU A 394 -16.04 -13.45 -1.53
C GLU A 394 -15.52 -12.86 -2.85
N LEU A 395 -15.12 -11.60 -2.84
CA LEU A 395 -14.53 -10.94 -3.99
C LEU A 395 -13.11 -11.44 -4.27
N CYS A 396 -12.30 -11.69 -3.24
CA CYS A 396 -10.96 -12.27 -3.37
C CYS A 396 -11.01 -13.69 -3.95
N ASP A 397 -12.00 -14.52 -3.55
CA ASP A 397 -12.21 -15.83 -4.12
C ASP A 397 -12.46 -15.78 -5.62
N ARG A 398 -13.30 -14.87 -6.08
CA ARG A 398 -13.75 -14.72 -7.47
C ARG A 398 -12.75 -14.00 -8.37
N LEU A 399 -12.07 -12.99 -7.83
CA LEU A 399 -11.05 -12.24 -8.58
C LEU A 399 -9.67 -12.92 -8.55
N GLY A 400 -9.46 -13.87 -7.65
CA GLY A 400 -8.21 -14.61 -7.50
C GLY A 400 -7.14 -13.80 -6.76
N PHE A 401 -7.19 -13.74 -5.43
CA PHE A 401 -6.13 -13.21 -4.58
C PHE A 401 -5.72 -14.24 -3.54
N TYR A 402 -4.43 -14.37 -3.28
CA TYR A 402 -3.94 -15.09 -2.11
C TYR A 402 -4.08 -14.17 -0.89
N VAL A 403 -4.91 -14.58 0.07
CA VAL A 403 -5.13 -13.81 1.29
C VAL A 403 -4.27 -14.35 2.41
N TYR A 404 -3.49 -13.47 3.02
CA TYR A 404 -2.76 -13.67 4.26
C TYR A 404 -3.61 -13.08 5.39
N ASP A 405 -4.43 -13.94 6.01
CA ASP A 405 -5.44 -13.54 6.98
C ASP A 405 -4.86 -13.44 8.38
N GLU A 406 -5.17 -12.35 9.11
CA GLU A 406 -4.50 -12.04 10.37
C GLU A 406 -5.48 -11.91 11.54
N ALA A 407 -5.08 -12.46 12.70
CA ALA A 407 -5.82 -12.32 13.95
C ALA A 407 -5.72 -10.89 14.48
N ASN A 408 -6.80 -10.38 15.05
CA ASN A 408 -6.90 -9.03 15.61
C ASN A 408 -6.09 -8.89 16.91
N ILE A 409 -4.74 -8.94 16.79
CA ILE A 409 -3.79 -8.87 17.90
C ILE A 409 -2.65 -7.94 17.54
N GLU A 410 -2.58 -6.83 18.26
CA GLU A 410 -1.41 -5.94 18.27
C GLU A 410 -1.26 -5.30 19.65
N SER A 411 -0.02 -5.17 20.14
CA SER A 411 0.30 -4.51 21.41
C SER A 411 1.63 -3.78 21.34
N HIS A 412 1.84 -3.01 20.27
CA HIS A 412 3.12 -2.38 19.91
C HIS A 412 3.67 -1.49 21.03
N ALA A 413 2.81 -0.68 21.71
CA ALA A 413 3.19 0.17 22.82
C ALA A 413 3.79 -0.59 24.01
N MET A 414 3.54 -1.90 24.15
CA MET A 414 4.17 -2.71 25.18
C MET A 414 5.61 -3.10 24.82
N GLY A 415 6.02 -2.92 23.57
CA GLY A 415 7.32 -3.34 23.05
C GLY A 415 7.49 -4.85 23.01
N TYR A 416 8.66 -5.32 22.60
CA TYR A 416 8.89 -6.74 22.28
C TYR A 416 9.65 -7.53 23.35
N ARG A 417 10.03 -6.88 24.46
CA ARG A 417 10.74 -7.56 25.55
C ARG A 417 9.83 -8.53 26.30
N LEU A 418 10.31 -9.74 26.59
CA LEU A 418 9.56 -10.81 27.25
C LEU A 418 8.98 -10.44 28.62
N ASP A 419 9.61 -9.51 29.34
CA ASP A 419 9.12 -9.01 30.62
C ASP A 419 7.98 -7.99 30.49
N ARG A 420 7.76 -7.42 29.31
CA ARG A 420 6.77 -6.36 29.06
C ARG A 420 5.63 -6.79 28.14
N THR A 421 5.95 -7.49 27.03
CA THR A 421 4.95 -7.85 26.04
C THR A 421 3.79 -8.67 26.61
N LEU A 422 2.56 -8.38 26.17
CA LEU A 422 1.37 -9.15 26.51
C LEU A 422 1.40 -10.56 25.93
N GLY A 423 2.15 -10.77 24.84
CA GLY A 423 2.41 -12.08 24.25
C GLY A 423 3.10 -13.08 25.21
N ASN A 424 3.74 -12.58 26.26
CA ASN A 424 4.40 -13.42 27.28
C ASN A 424 3.77 -13.29 28.67
N LYS A 425 2.53 -12.78 28.80
CA LYS A 425 1.77 -12.67 30.06
C LYS A 425 0.64 -13.70 30.05
N PRO A 426 0.73 -14.82 30.79
CA PRO A 426 -0.25 -15.92 30.72
C PRO A 426 -1.69 -15.51 30.97
N GLU A 427 -1.94 -14.49 31.77
CA GLU A 427 -3.27 -13.93 32.02
C GLU A 427 -3.96 -13.35 30.77
N TRP A 428 -3.19 -13.02 29.75
CA TRP A 428 -3.68 -12.57 28.44
C TRP A 428 -3.91 -13.71 27.44
N GLY A 429 -3.47 -14.93 27.75
CA GLY A 429 -3.58 -16.09 26.88
C GLY A 429 -5.00 -16.37 26.37
N PRO A 430 -6.04 -16.34 27.23
CA PRO A 430 -7.42 -16.53 26.77
C PRO A 430 -7.86 -15.55 25.69
N LYS A 431 -7.48 -14.24 25.80
CA LYS A 431 -7.81 -13.21 24.80
C LYS A 431 -7.03 -13.39 23.50
N HIS A 432 -5.76 -13.80 23.55
CA HIS A 432 -4.98 -14.15 22.37
C HIS A 432 -5.64 -15.31 21.61
N TRP A 433 -5.96 -16.38 22.32
CA TRP A 433 -6.58 -17.55 21.70
C TRP A 433 -7.96 -17.26 21.13
N ASP A 434 -8.78 -16.47 21.82
CA ASP A 434 -10.10 -16.07 21.33
C ASP A 434 -10.01 -15.38 19.97
N ARG A 435 -9.10 -14.40 19.82
CA ARG A 435 -8.90 -13.65 18.58
C ARG A 435 -8.37 -14.53 17.44
N VAL A 436 -7.42 -15.41 17.71
CA VAL A 436 -6.93 -16.38 16.72
C VAL A 436 -8.03 -17.34 16.29
N LEU A 437 -8.84 -17.81 17.23
CA LEU A 437 -9.95 -18.70 16.94
C LEU A 437 -11.07 -18.00 16.16
N ASN A 438 -11.36 -16.73 16.47
CA ASN A 438 -12.35 -15.92 15.77
C ASN A 438 -11.94 -15.72 14.30
N MET A 439 -10.67 -15.36 14.03
CA MET A 439 -10.12 -15.27 12.66
C MET A 439 -10.27 -16.60 11.93
N TYR A 440 -9.77 -17.69 12.51
CA TYR A 440 -9.77 -19.00 11.88
C TYR A 440 -11.18 -19.49 11.53
N ARG A 441 -12.13 -19.38 12.46
CA ARG A 441 -13.51 -19.85 12.24
C ARG A 441 -14.27 -18.97 11.26
N LYS A 442 -14.12 -17.65 11.36
CA LYS A 442 -14.75 -16.70 10.44
C LYS A 442 -14.39 -16.99 8.99
N THR A 443 -13.13 -17.34 8.74
CA THR A 443 -12.56 -17.40 7.38
C THR A 443 -12.37 -18.83 6.84
N ALA A 444 -12.77 -19.85 7.59
CA ALA A 444 -12.58 -21.26 7.25
C ALA A 444 -13.18 -21.69 5.89
N LEU A 445 -14.20 -20.99 5.40
CA LEU A 445 -14.95 -21.39 4.20
C LEU A 445 -14.43 -20.72 2.90
N TYR A 446 -13.47 -19.76 2.98
CA TYR A 446 -13.03 -18.99 1.82
C TYR A 446 -11.81 -19.61 1.14
N PRO A 447 -11.91 -19.97 -0.16
CA PRO A 447 -10.78 -20.50 -0.93
C PRO A 447 -9.55 -19.59 -0.98
N CYS A 448 -9.71 -18.26 -0.98
CA CYS A 448 -8.62 -17.29 -1.08
C CYS A 448 -7.67 -17.29 0.13
N VAL A 449 -8.14 -17.70 1.32
CA VAL A 449 -7.31 -17.72 2.54
C VAL A 449 -6.23 -18.77 2.40
N THR A 450 -5.00 -18.31 2.20
CA THR A 450 -3.85 -19.11 1.83
C THR A 450 -2.82 -19.20 2.95
N LEU A 451 -2.64 -18.14 3.71
CA LEU A 451 -1.72 -17.99 4.83
C LEU A 451 -2.50 -17.53 6.07
N LEU A 452 -2.09 -17.95 7.26
CA LEU A 452 -2.68 -17.52 8.53
C LEU A 452 -1.62 -16.80 9.36
N SER A 453 -1.99 -15.70 10.00
CA SER A 453 -1.15 -14.92 10.88
C SER A 453 -1.71 -14.86 12.29
N LEU A 454 -0.83 -15.01 13.29
CA LEU A 454 -1.20 -14.94 14.70
C LEU A 454 -1.38 -13.51 15.21
N GLY A 455 -1.03 -12.50 14.41
CA GLY A 455 -1.10 -11.10 14.77
C GLY A 455 0.10 -10.30 14.30
N ASN A 456 0.14 -9.04 14.68
CA ASN A 456 1.17 -8.07 14.35
C ASN A 456 1.82 -7.54 15.64
N GLU A 457 3.03 -7.06 15.58
CA GLU A 457 3.84 -6.26 16.52
C GLU A 457 3.47 -6.35 18.02
N ALA A 458 3.29 -7.58 18.49
CA ALA A 458 2.89 -7.86 19.88
C ALA A 458 3.95 -8.60 20.71
N GLY A 459 5.21 -8.59 20.27
CA GLY A 459 6.29 -9.39 20.84
C GLY A 459 6.07 -10.89 20.65
N ASN A 460 6.90 -11.74 21.23
CA ASN A 460 6.70 -13.17 21.20
C ASN A 460 6.59 -13.73 22.64
N GLY A 461 6.21 -15.01 22.82
CA GLY A 461 6.16 -15.64 24.12
C GLY A 461 5.08 -16.71 24.24
N VAL A 462 4.78 -17.07 25.49
CA VAL A 462 3.97 -18.27 25.82
C VAL A 462 2.59 -18.26 25.17
N ASN A 463 1.96 -17.09 25.01
CA ASN A 463 0.62 -16.98 24.41
C ASN A 463 0.65 -17.28 22.91
N PHE A 464 1.65 -16.78 22.18
CA PHE A 464 1.83 -17.06 20.75
C PHE A 464 2.30 -18.51 20.53
N TYR A 465 3.13 -19.07 21.41
CA TYR A 465 3.50 -20.50 21.36
C TYR A 465 2.28 -21.40 21.50
N ASP A 466 1.37 -21.08 22.42
CA ASP A 466 0.14 -21.84 22.65
C ASP A 466 -0.83 -21.69 21.46
N CYS A 467 -1.02 -20.46 20.97
CA CYS A 467 -1.83 -20.18 19.79
C CYS A 467 -1.33 -20.95 18.56
N TYR A 468 -0.01 -20.91 18.29
CA TYR A 468 0.59 -21.62 17.17
C TYR A 468 0.31 -23.15 17.27
N ARG A 469 0.56 -23.78 18.43
CA ARG A 469 0.33 -25.21 18.61
C ARG A 469 -1.13 -25.61 18.39
N LYS A 470 -2.06 -24.87 19.00
CA LYS A 470 -3.50 -25.15 18.88
C LYS A 470 -3.97 -24.98 17.45
N LEU A 471 -3.58 -23.88 16.79
CA LEU A 471 -3.99 -23.62 15.42
C LEU A 471 -3.35 -24.64 14.45
N LYS A 472 -2.09 -25.04 14.68
CA LYS A 472 -1.40 -26.07 13.88
C LYS A 472 -2.10 -27.43 14.00
N GLU A 473 -2.58 -27.80 15.19
CA GLU A 473 -3.36 -29.01 15.36
C GLU A 473 -4.70 -28.96 14.58
N MET A 474 -5.36 -27.82 14.55
CA MET A 474 -6.58 -27.64 13.76
C MET A 474 -6.30 -27.70 12.25
N GLU A 475 -5.32 -26.93 11.78
CA GLU A 475 -4.92 -26.87 10.37
C GLU A 475 -4.41 -28.20 9.82
N SER A 476 -3.70 -29.01 10.61
CA SER A 476 -3.27 -30.34 10.18
C SER A 476 -4.43 -31.28 9.81
N LYS A 477 -5.61 -30.99 10.32
CA LYS A 477 -6.84 -31.72 10.01
C LYS A 477 -7.69 -31.04 8.93
N ASP A 478 -7.33 -29.83 8.51
CA ASP A 478 -8.08 -29.01 7.56
C ASP A 478 -7.32 -28.86 6.24
N MET A 479 -6.89 -27.67 5.88
CA MET A 479 -6.24 -27.37 4.60
C MET A 479 -4.71 -27.37 4.66
N ASN A 480 -4.14 -27.46 5.85
CA ASN A 480 -2.68 -27.41 6.10
C ASN A 480 -2.04 -26.10 5.63
N ARG A 481 -2.74 -24.99 5.85
CA ARG A 481 -2.22 -23.64 5.55
C ARG A 481 -1.04 -23.31 6.44
N PRO A 482 -0.02 -22.57 5.96
CA PRO A 482 1.06 -22.09 6.82
C PRO A 482 0.54 -21.12 7.87
N ILE A 483 1.07 -21.26 9.09
CA ILE A 483 0.80 -20.37 10.22
C ILE A 483 2.05 -19.55 10.47
N ASN A 484 1.93 -18.25 10.42
CA ASN A 484 3.07 -17.35 10.49
C ASN A 484 2.89 -16.33 11.62
N TYR A 485 4.01 -15.83 12.12
CA TYR A 485 4.04 -14.72 13.05
C TYR A 485 5.34 -13.93 12.90
N GLU A 486 5.24 -12.61 12.68
CA GLU A 486 6.38 -11.79 12.29
C GLU A 486 7.39 -11.63 13.44
N ARG A 487 6.92 -11.47 14.71
CA ARG A 487 7.81 -11.41 15.88
C ARG A 487 8.38 -12.77 16.30
N ALA A 488 8.01 -13.86 15.64
CA ALA A 488 8.72 -15.12 15.78
C ALA A 488 10.10 -15.09 15.09
N GLU A 489 10.29 -14.24 14.09
CA GLU A 489 11.54 -14.11 13.35
C GLU A 489 12.06 -15.48 12.86
N PHE A 490 13.11 -16.01 13.49
CA PHE A 490 13.67 -17.33 13.23
C PHE A 490 13.27 -18.39 14.28
N GLU A 491 12.39 -18.07 15.23
CA GLU A 491 11.90 -19.04 16.21
C GLU A 491 10.97 -20.07 15.54
N TRP A 492 10.63 -21.13 16.31
CA TRP A 492 9.92 -22.31 15.81
C TRP A 492 8.41 -22.10 15.56
N ASN A 493 7.82 -21.06 16.11
CA ASN A 493 6.37 -20.78 16.04
C ASN A 493 5.96 -19.96 14.82
N THR A 494 6.61 -20.21 13.70
CA THR A 494 6.25 -19.68 12.38
C THR A 494 6.67 -20.67 11.27
N ASP A 495 5.79 -20.95 10.32
CA ASP A 495 6.07 -21.86 9.22
C ASP A 495 6.90 -21.20 8.10
N MET A 496 6.86 -19.88 8.00
CA MET A 496 7.66 -19.07 7.08
C MET A 496 8.38 -17.98 7.86
N ILE A 497 9.49 -17.49 7.36
CA ILE A 497 10.17 -16.30 7.88
C ILE A 497 9.49 -15.08 7.25
N VAL A 498 8.86 -14.26 8.07
CA VAL A 498 8.03 -13.13 7.62
C VAL A 498 8.48 -11.80 8.24
N PRO A 499 9.70 -11.31 7.89
CA PRO A 499 10.27 -10.12 8.48
C PRO A 499 9.51 -8.85 8.05
N GLN A 500 9.79 -7.74 8.74
CA GLN A 500 9.35 -6.42 8.35
C GLN A 500 10.52 -5.60 7.79
N TYR A 501 10.31 -4.88 6.70
CA TYR A 501 11.17 -3.90 6.03
C TYR A 501 12.63 -4.34 5.74
N PRO A 502 12.85 -5.55 5.21
CA PRO A 502 14.20 -5.95 4.82
C PRO A 502 14.67 -5.19 3.58
N GLY A 503 15.92 -4.71 3.61
CA GLY A 503 16.58 -4.10 2.45
C GLY A 503 17.04 -5.14 1.41
N ALA A 504 17.46 -4.69 0.23
CA ALA A 504 17.87 -5.57 -0.88
C ALA A 504 19.05 -6.48 -0.53
N ASP A 505 20.01 -6.00 0.24
CA ASP A 505 21.17 -6.81 0.69
C ASP A 505 20.74 -7.93 1.65
N TRP A 506 19.71 -7.71 2.45
CA TRP A 506 19.16 -8.76 3.30
C TRP A 506 18.53 -9.89 2.44
N PHE A 507 17.73 -9.54 1.42
CA PHE A 507 17.19 -10.53 0.47
C PHE A 507 18.30 -11.31 -0.23
N LYS A 508 19.35 -10.63 -0.69
CA LYS A 508 20.51 -11.27 -1.28
C LYS A 508 21.11 -12.32 -0.35
N ARG A 509 21.39 -11.91 0.90
CA ARG A 509 21.99 -12.78 1.92
C ARG A 509 21.11 -14.00 2.21
N MET A 510 19.81 -13.81 2.42
CA MET A 510 18.88 -14.90 2.71
C MET A 510 18.71 -15.88 1.53
N GLY A 511 18.81 -15.39 0.30
CA GLY A 511 18.84 -16.26 -0.88
C GLY A 511 20.15 -17.06 -1.00
N GLU A 512 21.27 -16.55 -0.54
CA GLU A 512 22.59 -17.20 -0.59
C GLU A 512 22.81 -18.16 0.58
N GLU A 513 22.35 -17.81 1.81
CA GLU A 513 22.49 -18.60 3.04
C GLU A 513 21.46 -19.73 3.13
N ILE A 514 20.30 -19.60 2.50
CA ILE A 514 19.23 -20.60 2.40
C ILE A 514 18.80 -21.08 3.80
N PRO A 515 18.03 -20.29 4.56
CA PRO A 515 17.48 -20.72 5.84
C PRO A 515 16.54 -21.93 5.67
N ASP A 516 16.16 -22.57 6.78
CA ASP A 516 15.37 -23.80 6.82
C ASP A 516 13.91 -23.67 6.36
N ARG A 517 13.43 -22.45 6.16
CA ARG A 517 12.04 -22.11 5.81
C ARG A 517 11.97 -21.10 4.68
N PRO A 518 10.86 -21.06 3.91
CA PRO A 518 10.62 -20.02 2.92
C PRO A 518 10.44 -18.63 3.56
N ILE A 519 10.66 -17.60 2.77
CA ILE A 519 10.66 -16.20 3.20
C ILE A 519 9.64 -15.41 2.42
N SER A 520 8.78 -14.67 3.13
CA SER A 520 7.86 -13.68 2.55
C SER A 520 7.59 -12.58 3.57
N PRO A 521 8.25 -11.42 3.50
CA PRO A 521 8.01 -10.31 4.41
C PRO A 521 6.53 -9.98 4.56
N SER A 522 6.06 -9.86 5.80
CA SER A 522 4.72 -9.37 6.09
C SER A 522 4.56 -7.91 5.71
N GLU A 523 5.68 -7.16 5.78
CA GLU A 523 5.76 -5.76 5.39
C GLU A 523 7.12 -5.46 4.75
N TYR A 524 7.11 -4.70 3.65
CA TYR A 524 8.31 -4.18 3.00
C TYR A 524 7.97 -2.98 2.12
N ALA A 525 9.00 -2.26 1.63
CA ALA A 525 8.84 -1.14 0.71
C ALA A 525 7.81 -0.11 1.20
N HIS A 526 8.08 0.46 2.40
CA HIS A 526 7.21 1.46 3.04
C HIS A 526 6.90 2.63 2.10
N ALA A 527 5.62 2.77 1.72
CA ALA A 527 5.20 3.63 0.61
C ALA A 527 4.73 5.03 1.05
N MET A 528 5.20 5.51 2.20
CA MET A 528 4.83 6.81 2.75
C MET A 528 5.20 7.97 1.83
N GLY A 529 4.21 8.70 1.34
CA GLY A 529 4.38 9.87 0.48
C GLY A 529 5.16 9.57 -0.79
N ASN A 530 6.13 10.41 -1.15
CA ASN A 530 7.01 10.20 -2.31
C ASN A 530 8.13 9.22 -1.98
N SER A 531 7.94 7.94 -2.26
CA SER A 531 8.81 6.86 -1.81
C SER A 531 8.80 5.65 -2.77
N THR A 532 8.99 4.44 -2.25
CA THR A 532 9.01 3.16 -2.99
C THR A 532 10.21 3.05 -3.95
N GLY A 533 11.31 3.70 -3.60
CA GLY A 533 12.57 3.62 -4.33
C GLY A 533 13.31 2.29 -4.11
N SER A 534 14.08 1.86 -5.10
CA SER A 534 14.90 0.63 -5.09
C SER A 534 14.10 -0.68 -4.99
N LEU A 535 12.81 -0.68 -5.35
CA LEU A 535 11.96 -1.86 -5.39
C LEU A 535 12.48 -2.91 -6.40
N ASP A 536 13.05 -2.45 -7.52
CA ASP A 536 13.71 -3.26 -8.54
C ASP A 536 14.86 -4.11 -7.97
N TRP A 537 15.62 -3.60 -7.00
CA TRP A 537 16.70 -4.32 -6.34
C TRP A 537 16.21 -5.44 -5.44
N GLN A 538 15.12 -5.22 -4.69
CA GLN A 538 14.49 -6.26 -3.89
C GLN A 538 13.94 -7.36 -4.80
N TRP A 539 13.20 -7.01 -5.86
CA TRP A 539 12.60 -7.97 -6.79
C TRP A 539 13.62 -8.70 -7.66
N LYS A 540 14.78 -8.11 -7.92
CA LYS A 540 15.91 -8.80 -8.55
C LYS A 540 16.29 -10.07 -7.78
N TYR A 541 16.37 -9.99 -6.45
CA TYR A 541 16.72 -11.15 -5.62
C TYR A 541 15.52 -12.06 -5.37
N ILE A 542 14.33 -11.52 -5.22
CA ILE A 542 13.10 -12.30 -5.06
C ILE A 542 12.87 -13.20 -6.28
N TYR A 543 13.08 -12.70 -7.51
CA TYR A 543 12.99 -13.54 -8.71
C TYR A 543 14.17 -14.51 -8.85
N LYS A 544 15.32 -14.19 -8.33
CA LYS A 544 16.54 -15.02 -8.46
C LYS A 544 16.47 -16.28 -7.59
N TYR A 545 15.97 -16.16 -6.36
CA TYR A 545 16.05 -17.25 -5.38
C TYR A 545 14.65 -17.83 -5.09
N PRO A 546 14.50 -19.18 -5.19
CA PRO A 546 13.19 -19.83 -5.00
C PRO A 546 12.57 -19.60 -3.62
N ASN A 547 13.38 -19.63 -2.54
CA ASN A 547 12.93 -19.45 -1.15
C ASN A 547 12.45 -18.04 -0.83
N LEU A 548 12.73 -17.04 -1.66
CA LEU A 548 12.22 -15.68 -1.51
C LEU A 548 10.89 -15.57 -2.24
N GLN A 549 9.77 -15.70 -1.54
CA GLN A 549 8.45 -15.85 -2.16
C GLN A 549 7.63 -14.56 -2.27
N GLY A 550 8.30 -13.42 -2.38
CA GLY A 550 7.64 -12.11 -2.50
C GLY A 550 7.51 -11.42 -1.16
N GLY A 551 6.42 -10.68 -0.96
CA GLY A 551 6.13 -9.92 0.26
C GLY A 551 4.94 -8.98 0.07
N PHE A 552 4.61 -8.21 1.12
CA PHE A 552 3.45 -7.33 1.15
C PHE A 552 3.90 -5.88 1.38
N ILE A 553 3.67 -5.00 0.40
CA ILE A 553 4.01 -3.57 0.51
C ILE A 553 3.17 -2.93 1.63
N TRP A 554 3.77 -2.12 2.45
CA TRP A 554 3.07 -1.27 3.42
C TRP A 554 2.85 0.13 2.83
N ASP A 555 1.60 0.60 2.52
CA ASP A 555 0.41 -0.23 2.45
C ASP A 555 -0.41 0.09 1.18
N TRP A 556 -1.71 -0.20 1.14
CA TRP A 556 -2.56 0.02 -0.02
C TRP A 556 -2.97 1.48 -0.18
N VAL A 557 -3.51 2.10 0.87
CA VAL A 557 -4.19 3.40 0.78
C VAL A 557 -3.72 4.37 1.85
N ASP A 558 -3.43 5.60 1.48
CA ASP A 558 -3.27 6.69 2.45
C ASP A 558 -4.54 6.82 3.29
N GLN A 559 -4.40 6.76 4.62
CA GLN A 559 -5.55 6.76 5.52
C GLN A 559 -5.98 8.20 5.90
N GLY A 560 -5.99 9.14 4.94
CA GLY A 560 -6.49 10.50 5.15
C GLY A 560 -8.01 10.54 5.29
N LEU A 561 -8.52 11.33 6.25
CA LEU A 561 -9.95 11.61 6.37
C LEU A 561 -10.28 12.89 5.60
N TYR A 562 -11.47 12.93 4.96
CA TYR A 562 -11.85 14.07 4.13
C TYR A 562 -12.43 15.21 4.95
N GLU A 563 -11.89 16.41 4.74
CA GLU A 563 -12.36 17.66 5.32
C GLU A 563 -12.40 18.78 4.29
N THR A 564 -13.00 19.91 4.66
CA THR A 564 -13.01 21.14 3.85
C THR A 564 -12.41 22.30 4.65
N ASP A 565 -11.55 23.07 4.00
CA ASP A 565 -10.96 24.27 4.62
C ASP A 565 -11.96 25.44 4.67
N ALA A 566 -11.56 26.53 5.29
CA ALA A 566 -12.38 27.75 5.42
C ALA A 566 -12.78 28.39 4.07
N ALA A 567 -12.07 28.06 2.99
CA ALA A 567 -12.39 28.50 1.62
C ALA A 567 -13.30 27.49 0.87
N GLY A 568 -13.70 26.39 1.52
CA GLY A 568 -14.52 25.33 0.93
C GLY A 568 -13.74 24.38 0.00
N ARG A 569 -12.40 24.36 0.06
CA ARG A 569 -11.57 23.43 -0.69
C ARG A 569 -11.44 22.13 0.08
N GLY A 570 -11.68 20.99 -0.59
CA GLY A 570 -11.48 19.67 -0.01
C GLY A 570 -10.01 19.34 0.19
N TYR A 571 -9.70 18.62 1.25
CA TYR A 571 -8.38 18.09 1.53
C TYR A 571 -8.48 16.84 2.42
N PHE A 572 -7.36 16.12 2.57
CA PHE A 572 -7.27 14.97 3.46
C PHE A 572 -6.49 15.34 4.72
N THR A 573 -7.05 15.01 5.87
CA THR A 573 -6.43 15.19 7.17
C THR A 573 -5.57 14.00 7.54
N TYR A 574 -4.70 14.21 8.54
CA TYR A 574 -3.90 13.16 9.17
C TYR A 574 -3.74 13.43 10.68
N GLY A 575 -2.93 12.64 11.37
CA GLY A 575 -2.75 12.79 12.81
C GLY A 575 -2.31 14.19 13.22
N GLY A 576 -2.97 14.75 14.26
CA GLY A 576 -2.72 16.11 14.79
C GLY A 576 -3.72 17.17 14.31
N ASP A 577 -4.55 16.88 13.29
CA ASP A 577 -5.52 17.85 12.78
C ASP A 577 -6.70 18.11 13.72
N TYR A 578 -7.04 17.16 14.58
CA TYR A 578 -8.27 17.18 15.38
C TYR A 578 -8.08 17.71 16.81
N GLY A 579 -6.89 18.18 17.16
CA GLY A 579 -6.67 18.87 18.44
C GLY A 579 -5.25 18.84 18.96
N THR A 580 -4.86 19.90 19.63
CA THR A 580 -3.58 20.01 20.33
C THR A 580 -3.63 19.25 21.65
N GLY A 581 -2.63 18.42 21.93
CA GLY A 581 -2.53 17.65 23.17
C GLY A 581 -3.09 16.23 23.09
N LEU A 582 -3.65 15.83 21.95
CA LEU A 582 -3.95 14.44 21.63
C LEU A 582 -2.66 13.73 21.18
N PRO A 583 -2.50 12.43 21.46
CA PRO A 583 -1.43 11.65 20.86
C PRO A 583 -1.48 11.74 19.33
N SER A 584 -0.32 11.87 18.68
CA SER A 584 -0.28 11.95 17.22
C SER A 584 1.09 11.57 16.68
N ASP A 585 1.11 10.73 15.65
CA ASP A 585 2.28 10.43 14.85
C ASP A 585 2.22 11.12 13.46
N GLY A 586 1.43 12.21 13.36
CA GLY A 586 1.35 13.06 12.16
C GLY A 586 0.84 12.29 10.94
N ASN A 587 1.48 12.50 9.79
CA ASN A 587 1.10 11.85 8.53
C ASN A 587 1.60 10.40 8.38
N PHE A 588 1.98 9.73 9.47
CA PHE A 588 2.45 8.34 9.42
C PHE A 588 1.32 7.34 9.04
N CYS A 589 0.06 7.78 9.03
CA CYS A 589 -1.08 7.05 8.46
C CYS A 589 -1.18 7.12 6.93
N CYS A 590 -0.34 7.90 6.24
CA CYS A 590 -0.38 8.10 4.79
C CYS A 590 0.74 7.32 4.12
N ASN A 591 0.60 5.99 4.07
CA ASN A 591 1.61 5.04 3.60
C ASN A 591 1.20 4.33 2.31
N GLY A 592 0.11 4.75 1.69
CA GLY A 592 -0.50 4.08 0.55
C GLY A 592 0.28 4.15 -0.74
N ILE A 593 0.11 3.13 -1.60
CA ILE A 593 0.47 3.23 -3.03
C ILE A 593 -0.63 3.90 -3.85
N VAL A 594 -1.75 4.21 -3.22
CA VAL A 594 -2.82 5.06 -3.75
C VAL A 594 -3.24 6.10 -2.69
N ASN A 595 -3.74 7.24 -3.13
CA ASN A 595 -4.29 8.26 -2.24
C ASN A 595 -5.65 7.84 -1.62
N PRO A 596 -6.24 8.61 -0.68
CA PRO A 596 -7.51 8.24 -0.06
C PRO A 596 -8.68 8.08 -1.06
N ASP A 597 -8.67 8.78 -2.20
CA ASP A 597 -9.65 8.65 -3.29
C ASP A 597 -9.38 7.47 -4.23
N ARG A 598 -8.30 6.73 -3.99
CA ARG A 598 -7.80 5.61 -4.82
C ARG A 598 -7.18 6.03 -6.14
N ASP A 599 -6.68 7.26 -6.27
CA ASP A 599 -5.82 7.63 -7.38
C ASP A 599 -4.40 7.09 -7.12
N PRO A 600 -3.79 6.36 -8.08
CA PRO A 600 -2.47 5.79 -7.87
C PRO A 600 -1.39 6.86 -7.65
N HIS A 601 -0.54 6.67 -6.64
CA HIS A 601 0.70 7.42 -6.53
C HIS A 601 1.60 7.17 -7.75
N PRO A 602 2.48 8.08 -8.13
CA PRO A 602 3.46 7.85 -9.18
C PRO A 602 4.28 6.56 -8.98
N ALA A 603 4.50 6.18 -7.74
CA ALA A 603 5.15 4.93 -7.32
C ALA A 603 4.43 3.65 -7.80
N ALA A 604 3.11 3.71 -8.03
CA ALA A 604 2.34 2.56 -8.49
C ALA A 604 2.81 2.03 -9.87
N ALA A 605 3.39 2.90 -10.72
CA ALA A 605 3.98 2.50 -11.99
C ALA A 605 5.18 1.56 -11.76
N GLU A 606 6.01 1.85 -10.76
CA GLU A 606 7.16 1.02 -10.37
C GLU A 606 6.70 -0.32 -9.78
N VAL A 607 5.65 -0.32 -8.95
CA VAL A 607 5.03 -1.54 -8.41
C VAL A 607 4.52 -2.42 -9.54
N LYS A 608 3.75 -1.84 -10.47
CA LYS A 608 3.21 -2.55 -11.64
C LYS A 608 4.30 -3.22 -12.48
N TRP A 609 5.40 -2.52 -12.72
CA TRP A 609 6.53 -3.03 -13.51
C TRP A 609 7.24 -4.18 -12.80
N ASN A 610 7.55 -4.03 -11.50
CA ASN A 610 8.20 -5.09 -10.72
C ASN A 610 7.32 -6.34 -10.58
N TYR A 611 6.00 -6.17 -10.47
CA TYR A 611 5.03 -7.24 -10.30
C TYR A 611 4.57 -7.90 -11.60
N GLN A 612 5.00 -7.42 -12.77
CA GLN A 612 4.55 -7.97 -14.06
C GLN A 612 4.90 -9.46 -14.22
N ASN A 613 3.95 -10.21 -14.81
CA ASN A 613 4.06 -11.65 -15.02
C ASN A 613 4.63 -12.05 -16.39
N VAL A 614 4.88 -11.08 -17.26
CA VAL A 614 5.56 -11.30 -18.53
C VAL A 614 6.76 -10.38 -18.59
N LYS A 615 7.92 -10.92 -18.92
CA LYS A 615 9.16 -10.13 -19.02
C LYS A 615 9.77 -10.33 -20.40
N VAL A 616 9.93 -9.28 -21.14
CA VAL A 616 10.70 -9.28 -22.38
C VAL A 616 12.14 -8.89 -22.04
N THR A 617 13.12 -9.66 -22.51
CA THR A 617 14.54 -9.36 -22.34
C THR A 617 15.30 -9.53 -23.64
N PRO A 618 16.32 -8.71 -23.93
CA PRO A 618 17.15 -8.90 -25.11
C PRO A 618 18.02 -10.16 -24.98
N ALA A 619 17.94 -11.05 -25.99
CA ALA A 619 18.85 -12.16 -26.16
C ALA A 619 20.06 -11.72 -27.03
N ALA A 620 19.81 -10.94 -28.07
CA ALA A 620 20.80 -10.24 -28.89
C ALA A 620 20.17 -8.94 -29.42
N LEU A 621 20.32 -7.85 -28.68
CA LEU A 621 19.63 -6.59 -28.95
C LEU A 621 19.93 -6.02 -30.35
N GLU A 622 21.19 -6.06 -30.75
CA GLU A 622 21.65 -5.55 -32.06
C GLU A 622 21.12 -6.37 -33.23
N GLU A 623 20.75 -7.64 -32.99
CA GLU A 623 20.14 -8.51 -33.97
C GLU A 623 18.61 -8.49 -33.94
N GLY A 624 18.02 -7.73 -33.01
CA GLY A 624 16.58 -7.68 -32.80
C GLY A 624 16.00 -8.96 -32.21
N LYS A 625 16.79 -9.71 -31.44
CA LYS A 625 16.36 -10.96 -30.80
C LYS A 625 16.04 -10.74 -29.33
N PHE A 626 14.89 -11.27 -28.93
CA PHE A 626 14.35 -11.11 -27.55
C PHE A 626 13.80 -12.45 -27.06
N ASP A 627 13.86 -12.64 -25.74
CA ASP A 627 13.17 -13.69 -25.03
C ASP A 627 11.97 -13.10 -24.30
N VAL A 628 10.82 -13.76 -24.42
CA VAL A 628 9.60 -13.47 -23.69
C VAL A 628 9.42 -14.53 -22.62
N LEU A 629 9.67 -14.20 -21.37
CA LEU A 629 9.54 -15.08 -20.21
C LEU A 629 8.11 -15.00 -19.65
N ASN A 630 7.45 -16.14 -19.55
CA ASN A 630 6.22 -16.32 -18.80
C ASN A 630 6.55 -16.56 -17.31
N ARG A 631 6.20 -15.62 -16.44
CA ARG A 631 6.35 -15.73 -14.98
C ARG A 631 5.08 -16.22 -14.28
N PHE A 632 3.99 -16.49 -15.01
CA PHE A 632 2.84 -17.17 -14.46
C PHE A 632 3.18 -18.62 -14.10
N TYR A 633 2.53 -19.14 -13.07
CA TYR A 633 2.72 -20.51 -12.60
C TYR A 633 1.68 -21.49 -13.14
N PHE A 634 0.50 -21.02 -13.54
CA PHE A 634 -0.62 -21.87 -13.90
C PHE A 634 -1.16 -21.61 -15.30
N ILE A 635 -0.95 -20.41 -15.86
CA ILE A 635 -1.47 -20.05 -17.17
C ILE A 635 -0.37 -19.86 -18.21
N SER A 636 -0.64 -20.33 -19.44
CA SER A 636 0.19 -19.99 -20.58
C SER A 636 -0.11 -18.55 -21.05
N LEU A 637 0.79 -18.00 -21.86
CA LEU A 637 0.57 -16.69 -22.48
C LEU A 637 -0.44 -16.71 -23.64
N LYS A 638 -1.07 -17.84 -23.92
CA LYS A 638 -2.06 -17.97 -24.97
C LYS A 638 -3.25 -17.03 -24.72
N GLY A 639 -3.58 -16.23 -25.74
CA GLY A 639 -4.62 -15.21 -25.65
C GLY A 639 -4.07 -13.81 -25.30
N LEU A 640 -2.79 -13.71 -24.95
CA LEU A 640 -2.12 -12.42 -24.81
C LEU A 640 -1.44 -12.02 -26.13
N THR A 641 -1.31 -10.71 -26.33
CA THR A 641 -0.63 -10.15 -27.51
C THR A 641 0.52 -9.28 -27.05
N LEU A 642 1.72 -9.57 -27.55
CA LEU A 642 2.87 -8.69 -27.44
C LEU A 642 2.81 -7.67 -28.59
N ASN A 643 2.64 -6.41 -28.25
CA ASN A 643 2.77 -5.29 -29.17
C ASN A 643 4.15 -4.66 -28.98
N TRP A 644 4.81 -4.32 -30.09
CA TRP A 644 6.08 -3.63 -30.01
C TRP A 644 6.11 -2.42 -30.97
N THR A 645 6.86 -1.40 -30.58
CA THR A 645 7.04 -0.17 -31.35
C THR A 645 8.51 0.24 -31.30
N ILE A 646 9.12 0.45 -32.45
CA ILE A 646 10.43 1.08 -32.57
C ILE A 646 10.20 2.58 -32.81
N GLU A 647 10.81 3.39 -32.00
CA GLU A 647 10.68 4.85 -32.03
C GLU A 647 12.04 5.52 -32.25
N GLU A 648 12.05 6.62 -32.99
CA GLU A 648 13.17 7.54 -33.16
C GLU A 648 12.77 8.88 -32.54
N ASN A 649 13.45 9.31 -31.48
CA ASN A 649 13.12 10.53 -30.68
C ASN A 649 11.64 10.59 -30.29
N GLY A 650 11.07 9.47 -29.81
CA GLY A 650 9.66 9.38 -29.38
C GLY A 650 8.63 9.31 -30.52
N VAL A 651 9.08 9.26 -31.79
CA VAL A 651 8.18 9.12 -32.94
C VAL A 651 8.23 7.69 -33.48
N ALA A 652 7.10 7.04 -33.56
CA ALA A 652 6.99 5.68 -34.02
C ALA A 652 7.44 5.53 -35.47
N LYS A 653 8.42 4.65 -35.70
CA LYS A 653 8.97 4.31 -37.01
C LYS A 653 8.45 2.98 -37.54
N LEU A 654 8.39 1.98 -36.69
CA LEU A 654 7.94 0.63 -37.03
C LEU A 654 7.13 0.06 -35.86
N LYS A 655 6.06 -0.65 -36.19
CA LYS A 655 5.19 -1.32 -35.21
C LYS A 655 4.92 -2.75 -35.64
N GLY A 656 4.73 -3.60 -34.66
CA GLY A 656 4.30 -4.96 -34.92
C GLY A 656 3.64 -5.59 -33.69
N LYS A 657 3.16 -6.81 -33.89
CA LYS A 657 2.55 -7.59 -32.82
C LYS A 657 2.79 -9.08 -33.04
N MET A 658 2.78 -9.84 -31.94
CA MET A 658 2.88 -11.28 -31.92
C MET A 658 1.89 -11.84 -30.91
N ALA A 659 1.17 -12.89 -31.30
CA ALA A 659 0.41 -13.69 -30.34
C ALA A 659 1.38 -14.51 -29.51
N LEU A 660 1.21 -14.50 -28.20
CA LEU A 660 2.07 -15.23 -27.27
C LEU A 660 1.53 -16.63 -26.98
N SER A 661 2.41 -17.55 -26.58
CA SER A 661 2.07 -18.95 -26.38
C SER A 661 2.87 -19.65 -25.27
N ALA A 662 3.94 -19.07 -24.76
CA ALA A 662 4.84 -19.70 -23.77
C ALA A 662 4.05 -20.36 -22.64
N ALA A 663 4.39 -21.60 -22.31
CA ALA A 663 3.82 -22.30 -21.17
C ALA A 663 4.24 -21.65 -19.84
N PRO A 664 3.60 -21.98 -18.72
CA PRO A 664 3.98 -21.44 -17.41
C PRO A 664 5.46 -21.66 -17.12
N GLN A 665 6.14 -20.60 -16.66
CA GLN A 665 7.59 -20.57 -16.32
C GLN A 665 8.53 -20.81 -17.51
N GLU A 666 8.03 -20.87 -18.75
CA GLU A 666 8.84 -21.06 -19.95
C GLU A 666 9.09 -19.76 -20.72
N LYS A 667 10.01 -19.83 -21.64
CA LYS A 667 10.38 -18.74 -22.55
C LYS A 667 9.97 -19.06 -23.98
N GLU A 668 9.59 -18.04 -24.73
CA GLU A 668 9.52 -18.09 -26.17
C GLU A 668 10.37 -16.98 -26.81
N SER A 669 10.97 -17.25 -27.97
CA SER A 669 11.88 -16.29 -28.63
C SER A 669 11.14 -15.47 -29.67
N LEU A 670 11.50 -14.19 -29.76
CA LEU A 670 11.01 -13.21 -30.72
C LEU A 670 12.19 -12.66 -31.54
N ALA A 671 12.06 -12.65 -32.85
CA ALA A 671 12.99 -11.97 -33.72
C ALA A 671 12.28 -10.85 -34.50
N ILE A 672 12.78 -9.63 -34.36
CA ILE A 672 12.26 -8.44 -35.00
C ILE A 672 13.33 -7.94 -35.99
N LYS A 673 12.96 -7.81 -37.26
CA LYS A 673 13.85 -7.18 -38.25
C LYS A 673 13.97 -5.69 -37.93
N LEU A 674 15.10 -5.28 -37.39
CA LEU A 674 15.34 -3.88 -37.09
C LEU A 674 15.41 -3.05 -38.38
N PRO A 675 14.77 -1.85 -38.42
CA PRO A 675 14.90 -0.94 -39.55
C PRO A 675 16.29 -0.26 -39.49
N ALA A 676 16.71 0.33 -40.61
CA ALA A 676 17.83 1.25 -40.61
C ALA A 676 17.46 2.47 -39.73
N LEU A 677 18.21 2.69 -38.64
CA LEU A 677 17.97 3.79 -37.70
C LEU A 677 18.70 5.04 -38.18
N LYS A 678 18.11 6.21 -37.88
CA LYS A 678 18.77 7.48 -38.17
C LYS A 678 19.89 7.70 -37.15
N PRO A 679 21.11 8.07 -37.60
CA PRO A 679 22.23 8.20 -36.67
C PRO A 679 22.09 9.38 -35.71
N ASP A 680 21.29 10.39 -36.04
CA ASP A 680 21.03 11.58 -35.23
C ASP A 680 19.85 11.49 -34.28
N CYS A 681 19.27 10.28 -34.14
CA CYS A 681 18.12 10.02 -33.27
C CYS A 681 18.47 9.01 -32.16
N ASP A 682 17.96 9.24 -30.95
CA ASP A 682 17.84 8.18 -29.95
C ASP A 682 16.72 7.22 -30.39
N ALA A 683 17.03 5.94 -30.45
CA ALA A 683 16.07 4.91 -30.85
C ALA A 683 15.79 3.94 -29.71
N TYR A 684 14.51 3.69 -29.49
CA TYR A 684 14.02 2.75 -28.48
C TYR A 684 13.07 1.72 -29.09
N ILE A 685 13.07 0.52 -28.52
CA ILE A 685 12.02 -0.45 -28.75
C ILE A 685 11.19 -0.58 -27.47
N ASN A 686 9.88 -0.39 -27.61
CA ASN A 686 8.88 -0.52 -26.55
C ASN A 686 8.11 -1.79 -26.75
N PHE A 687 7.88 -2.53 -25.68
CA PHE A 687 7.04 -3.72 -25.63
C PHE A 687 5.87 -3.49 -24.68
N ASN A 688 4.65 -3.89 -25.13
CA ASN A 688 3.46 -3.88 -24.30
C ASN A 688 2.72 -5.22 -24.49
N VAL A 689 2.54 -5.94 -23.41
CA VAL A 689 1.73 -7.17 -23.41
C VAL A 689 0.31 -6.81 -23.02
N THR A 690 -0.63 -7.15 -23.90
CA THR A 690 -2.04 -6.81 -23.72
C THR A 690 -2.93 -8.04 -23.64
N THR A 691 -3.97 -7.95 -22.82
CA THR A 691 -5.09 -8.89 -22.81
C THR A 691 -5.96 -8.73 -24.06
N ALA A 692 -6.90 -9.66 -24.27
CA ALA A 692 -7.90 -9.57 -25.35
C ALA A 692 -8.79 -8.30 -25.23
N LEU A 693 -8.96 -7.75 -24.03
CA LEU A 693 -9.69 -6.51 -23.77
C LEU A 693 -8.83 -5.24 -23.95
N GLY A 694 -7.54 -5.40 -24.30
CA GLY A 694 -6.62 -4.29 -24.54
C GLY A 694 -5.91 -3.75 -23.31
N SER A 695 -6.13 -4.31 -22.12
CA SER A 695 -5.44 -3.89 -20.90
C SER A 695 -3.97 -4.28 -20.95
N VAL A 696 -3.06 -3.31 -20.70
CA VAL A 696 -1.61 -3.54 -20.62
C VAL A 696 -1.27 -4.15 -19.25
N ILE A 697 -0.72 -5.37 -19.28
CA ILE A 697 -0.32 -6.12 -18.07
C ILE A 697 1.20 -6.19 -17.86
N ALA A 698 1.99 -5.91 -18.89
CA ALA A 698 3.43 -5.82 -18.79
C ALA A 698 3.98 -4.85 -19.84
N SER A 699 5.08 -4.20 -19.52
CA SER A 699 5.79 -3.30 -20.44
C SER A 699 7.29 -3.32 -20.17
N ASP A 700 8.08 -3.29 -21.27
CA ASP A 700 9.54 -3.19 -21.21
C ASP A 700 10.02 -2.24 -22.32
N GLN A 701 11.13 -1.55 -22.07
CA GLN A 701 11.76 -0.68 -23.06
C GLN A 701 13.27 -0.95 -23.13
N TYR A 702 13.83 -0.95 -24.34
CA TYR A 702 15.27 -1.09 -24.55
C TYR A 702 15.76 -0.03 -25.53
N LYS A 703 16.92 0.56 -25.24
CA LYS A 703 17.57 1.52 -26.12
C LYS A 703 18.32 0.78 -27.22
N LEU A 704 17.92 1.00 -28.47
CA LEU A 704 18.54 0.42 -29.67
C LEU A 704 19.75 1.20 -30.17
N ALA A 705 19.67 2.51 -30.09
CA ALA A 705 20.75 3.39 -30.52
C ALA A 705 20.74 4.72 -29.75
N SER A 706 21.88 5.27 -29.53
CA SER A 706 22.08 6.64 -29.04
C SER A 706 22.33 7.59 -30.22
N ALA A 707 21.68 8.75 -30.16
CA ALA A 707 21.86 9.80 -31.15
C ALA A 707 23.33 10.23 -31.23
N GLN A 708 23.89 10.19 -32.46
CA GLN A 708 25.16 10.82 -32.79
C GLN A 708 24.86 12.20 -33.37
N LYS A 709 24.60 13.15 -32.47
CA LYS A 709 24.26 14.51 -32.85
C LYS A 709 25.49 15.24 -33.35
N ALA A 710 25.33 16.05 -34.40
CA ALA A 710 26.36 16.95 -34.81
C ALA A 710 26.58 18.05 -33.75
N PRO A 711 27.82 18.46 -33.47
CA PRO A 711 28.04 19.55 -32.53
C PRO A 711 27.38 20.84 -33.05
N TYR A 712 26.72 21.56 -32.13
CA TYR A 712 26.16 22.85 -32.48
C TYR A 712 27.28 23.85 -32.86
N LYS A 713 27.11 24.52 -33.98
CA LYS A 713 28.06 25.51 -34.44
C LYS A 713 27.69 26.88 -33.88
N TYR A 714 28.33 27.23 -32.79
CA TYR A 714 28.16 28.53 -32.16
C TYR A 714 28.74 29.64 -33.06
N ASP A 715 28.05 30.79 -33.08
CA ASP A 715 28.49 32.00 -33.71
C ASP A 715 28.80 33.07 -32.65
N PHE A 716 30.04 33.21 -32.27
CA PHE A 716 30.49 34.19 -31.27
C PHE A 716 31.10 35.49 -31.89
N ALA A 717 31.03 35.67 -33.21
CA ALA A 717 31.70 36.78 -33.90
C ALA A 717 31.26 38.20 -33.40
N LYS A 718 30.08 38.33 -32.82
CA LYS A 718 29.54 39.54 -32.21
C LYS A 718 29.22 39.35 -30.73
N SER A 719 29.91 38.44 -30.05
CA SER A 719 29.80 38.25 -28.61
C SER A 719 30.80 39.09 -27.87
N TYR A 720 30.36 39.83 -26.88
CA TYR A 720 31.23 40.72 -26.07
C TYR A 720 30.89 40.50 -24.59
N ALA A 721 31.90 40.23 -23.79
CA ALA A 721 31.77 40.16 -22.35
C ALA A 721 32.36 41.42 -21.70
N GLY A 722 31.66 41.95 -20.71
CA GLY A 722 32.09 43.17 -20.03
C GLY A 722 31.76 43.10 -18.53
N GLU A 723 32.49 43.94 -17.79
CA GLU A 723 32.35 43.98 -16.32
C GLU A 723 32.24 45.44 -15.86
N LYS A 724 31.30 45.72 -14.97
CA LYS A 724 31.12 46.95 -14.23
C LYS A 724 31.20 46.70 -12.74
N ALA A 725 31.06 47.73 -11.90
CA ALA A 725 31.17 47.61 -10.46
C ALA A 725 30.17 46.57 -9.92
N ASP A 726 28.90 46.65 -10.32
CA ASP A 726 27.80 45.86 -9.73
C ASP A 726 27.43 44.65 -10.57
N PHE A 727 27.78 44.57 -11.84
CA PHE A 727 27.40 43.48 -12.72
C PHE A 727 28.46 43.10 -13.75
N ALA A 728 28.38 41.90 -14.26
CA ALA A 728 29.05 41.41 -15.43
C ALA A 728 28.03 41.01 -16.50
N SER A 729 28.36 41.19 -17.79
CA SER A 729 27.39 40.91 -18.85
C SER A 729 28.06 40.29 -20.07
N ILE A 730 27.24 39.54 -20.84
CA ILE A 730 27.56 39.13 -22.21
C ILE A 730 26.47 39.70 -23.11
N THR A 731 26.87 40.36 -24.17
CA THR A 731 25.97 40.75 -25.27
C THR A 731 26.37 40.03 -26.53
N ALA A 732 25.40 39.48 -27.26
CA ALA A 732 25.67 38.77 -28.51
C ALA A 732 24.53 38.94 -29.50
N GLY A 733 24.73 39.73 -30.57
CA GLY A 733 23.68 40.03 -31.54
C GLY A 733 22.45 40.70 -30.88
N LYS A 734 21.35 39.98 -30.75
CA LYS A 734 20.10 40.43 -30.12
C LYS A 734 19.91 39.89 -28.70
N ALA A 735 20.94 39.20 -28.18
CA ALA A 735 20.88 38.57 -26.86
C ALA A 735 21.71 39.32 -25.84
N GLU A 736 21.25 39.31 -24.60
CA GLU A 736 21.96 39.90 -23.46
C GLU A 736 21.80 38.99 -22.24
N LEU A 737 22.92 38.77 -21.53
CA LEU A 737 23.00 38.08 -20.26
C LEU A 737 23.58 39.00 -19.20
N ILE A 738 22.95 39.16 -18.05
CA ILE A 738 23.45 40.02 -16.95
C ILE A 738 23.59 39.15 -15.70
N PHE A 739 24.80 39.17 -15.12
CA PHE A 739 25.12 38.57 -13.83
C PHE A 739 25.27 39.69 -12.79
N ASP A 740 24.47 39.66 -11.73
CA ASP A 740 24.57 40.58 -10.61
C ASP A 740 25.61 40.05 -9.60
N LYS A 741 26.65 40.88 -9.34
CA LYS A 741 27.78 40.52 -8.46
C LYS A 741 27.40 40.50 -6.99
N LYS A 742 26.40 41.28 -6.58
CA LYS A 742 25.92 41.34 -5.20
C LYS A 742 25.01 40.18 -4.88
N LEU A 743 24.11 39.84 -5.78
CA LEU A 743 23.18 38.71 -5.66
C LEU A 743 23.88 37.36 -5.94
N GLY A 744 24.90 37.35 -6.80
CA GLY A 744 25.70 36.19 -7.07
C GLY A 744 25.14 35.24 -8.12
N TYR A 745 24.22 35.69 -8.99
CA TYR A 745 23.62 34.89 -10.03
C TYR A 745 23.22 35.73 -11.25
N VAL A 746 22.79 35.05 -12.33
CA VAL A 746 22.26 35.69 -13.54
C VAL A 746 20.87 36.24 -13.27
N THR A 747 20.70 37.56 -13.34
CA THR A 747 19.42 38.25 -13.09
C THR A 747 18.64 38.59 -14.36
N SER A 748 19.27 38.57 -15.55
CA SER A 748 18.56 38.81 -16.79
C SER A 748 19.15 37.97 -17.92
N TYR A 749 18.24 37.36 -18.68
CA TYR A 749 18.56 36.75 -19.96
C TYR A 749 17.52 37.17 -20.99
N LYS A 750 17.91 38.06 -21.87
CA LYS A 750 17.04 38.65 -22.89
C LYS A 750 17.40 38.15 -24.27
N TYR A 751 16.37 37.99 -25.08
CA TYR A 751 16.48 37.79 -26.51
C TYR A 751 15.49 38.68 -27.26
N ASN A 752 16.00 39.46 -28.23
CA ASN A 752 15.22 40.42 -29.03
C ASN A 752 14.39 41.38 -28.14
N GLY A 753 14.96 41.83 -27.01
CA GLY A 753 14.31 42.72 -26.01
C GLY A 753 13.33 42.04 -25.04
N LYS A 754 12.97 40.78 -25.25
CA LYS A 754 12.08 40.02 -24.36
C LYS A 754 12.92 39.36 -23.26
N GLU A 755 12.51 39.53 -22.00
CA GLU A 755 13.08 38.81 -20.85
C GLU A 755 12.58 37.36 -20.88
N LEU A 756 13.48 36.41 -20.67
CA LEU A 756 13.19 34.96 -20.71
C LEU A 756 13.10 34.32 -19.33
N ILE A 757 13.64 34.98 -18.32
CA ILE A 757 13.63 34.51 -16.93
C ILE A 757 13.07 35.59 -16.01
N ASP A 758 12.59 35.22 -14.85
CA ASP A 758 12.19 36.18 -13.82
C ASP A 758 13.43 36.89 -13.27
N SER A 759 13.52 38.20 -13.47
CA SER A 759 14.69 39.01 -13.10
C SER A 759 14.89 39.17 -11.59
N GLU A 760 13.83 38.96 -10.78
CA GLU A 760 13.94 39.00 -9.32
C GLU A 760 14.51 37.70 -8.76
N PHE A 761 14.22 36.57 -9.43
CA PHE A 761 14.73 35.26 -9.03
C PHE A 761 16.00 34.89 -9.77
N GLY A 762 16.03 35.03 -11.07
CA GLY A 762 17.21 34.76 -11.91
C GLY A 762 17.44 33.27 -12.20
N LEU A 763 18.60 33.01 -12.87
CA LEU A 763 19.11 31.64 -13.06
C LEU A 763 20.28 31.44 -12.08
N ARG A 764 20.15 30.49 -11.17
CA ARG A 764 21.06 30.26 -10.03
C ARG A 764 21.40 28.80 -9.81
N PRO A 765 22.54 28.46 -9.19
CA PRO A 765 22.84 27.09 -8.77
C PRO A 765 21.80 26.54 -7.82
N ASN A 766 21.56 25.23 -7.90
CA ASN A 766 20.65 24.51 -7.02
C ASN A 766 21.27 23.19 -6.55
N PHE A 767 21.33 23.01 -5.23
CA PHE A 767 21.87 21.83 -4.57
C PHE A 767 20.85 21.20 -3.63
N TRP A 768 19.60 21.71 -3.63
CA TRP A 768 18.58 21.36 -2.66
C TRP A 768 17.26 20.99 -3.33
N ARG A 769 16.56 20.04 -2.75
CA ARG A 769 15.14 19.73 -3.00
C ARG A 769 14.35 19.79 -1.71
N ALA A 770 13.03 19.85 -1.78
CA ALA A 770 12.19 19.68 -0.60
C ALA A 770 12.35 18.27 -0.03
N PRO A 771 12.43 18.11 1.29
CA PRO A 771 12.50 16.79 1.92
C PRO A 771 11.23 15.98 1.68
N VAL A 772 11.39 14.69 1.43
CA VAL A 772 10.31 13.70 1.45
C VAL A 772 10.15 13.10 2.85
N ASP A 773 9.09 12.33 3.09
CA ASP A 773 8.85 11.72 4.40
C ASP A 773 10.01 10.84 4.87
N ASN A 774 10.61 10.06 3.98
CA ASN A 774 11.78 9.24 4.28
C ASN A 774 13.00 10.06 4.72
N ASP A 775 13.17 11.25 4.16
CA ASP A 775 14.28 12.15 4.51
C ASP A 775 14.16 12.64 5.96
N TYR A 776 12.96 13.03 6.38
CA TYR A 776 12.71 13.41 7.77
C TYR A 776 12.97 12.24 8.72
N GLY A 777 12.51 11.04 8.35
CA GLY A 777 12.68 9.84 9.17
C GLY A 777 14.14 9.42 9.36
N ASN A 778 15.02 9.75 8.42
CA ASN A 778 16.45 9.43 8.51
C ASN A 778 17.36 10.62 8.85
N GLY A 779 16.79 11.80 9.11
CA GLY A 779 17.53 13.02 9.48
C GLY A 779 18.33 13.65 8.35
N TRP A 780 17.90 13.43 7.08
CA TRP A 780 18.58 13.94 5.91
C TRP A 780 18.63 15.48 5.84
N GLN A 781 17.52 16.15 6.20
CA GLN A 781 17.42 17.61 6.21
C GLN A 781 18.49 18.26 7.11
N GLU A 782 18.88 17.63 8.22
CA GLU A 782 19.97 18.08 9.07
C GLU A 782 21.36 17.78 8.48
N ARG A 783 21.56 16.56 7.94
CA ARG A 783 22.83 16.15 7.34
C ARG A 783 23.17 16.95 6.10
N CYS A 784 22.16 17.34 5.33
CA CYS A 784 22.33 17.99 4.03
C CYS A 784 22.12 19.51 4.08
N LYS A 785 21.83 20.12 5.24
CA LYS A 785 21.49 21.55 5.35
C LYS A 785 22.53 22.53 4.77
N GLN A 786 23.79 22.15 4.71
CA GLN A 786 24.82 22.95 4.04
C GLN A 786 24.47 23.23 2.57
N TRP A 787 23.80 22.28 1.89
CA TRP A 787 23.43 22.41 0.50
C TRP A 787 22.18 23.30 0.31
N LYS A 788 21.25 23.30 1.28
CA LYS A 788 20.17 24.28 1.34
C LYS A 788 20.72 25.69 1.45
N LYS A 789 21.73 25.91 2.31
CA LYS A 789 22.44 27.17 2.42
C LYS A 789 23.15 27.55 1.13
N ALA A 790 23.88 26.61 0.50
CA ALA A 790 24.62 26.85 -0.74
C ALA A 790 23.70 27.15 -1.95
N SER A 791 22.41 26.77 -1.90
CA SER A 791 21.40 27.08 -2.92
C SER A 791 20.78 28.47 -2.77
N ASN A 792 20.98 29.13 -1.63
CA ASN A 792 20.35 30.41 -1.30
C ASN A 792 21.34 31.54 -0.95
N GLU A 793 22.53 31.20 -0.50
CA GLU A 793 23.59 32.17 -0.13
C GLU A 793 24.82 31.95 -1.01
N PHE A 794 25.12 32.92 -1.89
CA PHE A 794 26.17 32.79 -2.87
C PHE A 794 27.40 33.62 -2.50
N ASN A 795 28.54 32.94 -2.30
CA ASN A 795 29.86 33.57 -2.18
C ASN A 795 30.60 33.40 -3.51
N THR A 796 30.56 34.43 -4.36
CA THR A 796 30.98 34.32 -5.73
C THR A 796 32.18 35.14 -6.06
N LYS A 797 33.00 34.63 -6.99
CA LYS A 797 33.98 35.39 -7.73
C LYS A 797 33.68 35.29 -9.22
N VAL A 798 33.29 36.42 -9.83
CA VAL A 798 33.05 36.50 -11.27
C VAL A 798 34.25 37.07 -11.96
N GLN A 799 34.51 36.59 -13.16
CA GLN A 799 35.60 37.03 -14.02
C GLN A 799 35.15 37.03 -15.49
N VAL A 800 35.31 38.16 -16.16
CA VAL A 800 35.26 38.18 -17.62
C VAL A 800 36.55 37.53 -18.16
N THR A 801 36.40 36.56 -19.00
CA THR A 801 37.53 35.77 -19.51
C THR A 801 37.37 35.44 -21.00
N ASP A 802 38.49 35.13 -21.63
CA ASP A 802 38.49 34.40 -22.88
C ASP A 802 38.53 32.89 -22.59
N TYR A 803 37.50 32.17 -22.99
CA TYR A 803 37.41 30.74 -22.79
C TYR A 803 37.57 30.04 -24.14
N TYR A 804 38.78 29.57 -24.44
CA TYR A 804 39.14 29.00 -25.76
C TYR A 804 38.83 29.92 -26.93
N GLY A 805 39.17 31.19 -26.84
CA GLY A 805 38.97 32.19 -27.90
C GLY A 805 37.56 32.78 -27.94
N VAL A 806 36.70 32.55 -26.89
CA VAL A 806 35.32 33.01 -26.82
C VAL A 806 35.09 33.87 -25.57
N PRO A 807 34.44 35.06 -25.69
CA PRO A 807 34.04 35.84 -24.52
C PRO A 807 33.13 35.06 -23.61
N ALA A 808 33.46 35.02 -22.31
CA ALA A 808 32.71 34.24 -21.32
C ALA A 808 32.69 34.94 -19.95
N LEU A 809 31.67 34.59 -19.16
CA LEU A 809 31.68 34.86 -17.73
C LEU A 809 32.03 33.55 -17.00
N LYS A 810 33.14 33.57 -16.25
CA LYS A 810 33.53 32.50 -15.34
C LYS A 810 33.10 32.92 -13.93
N VAL A 811 32.20 32.15 -13.32
CA VAL A 811 31.75 32.36 -11.95
C VAL A 811 32.20 31.18 -11.10
N VAL A 812 32.88 31.49 -9.99
CA VAL A 812 33.28 30.48 -9.00
C VAL A 812 32.44 30.69 -7.74
N TYR A 813 31.60 29.78 -7.43
CA TYR A 813 30.86 29.71 -6.18
C TYR A 813 31.69 28.95 -5.15
N LYS A 814 32.13 29.64 -4.12
CA LYS A 814 32.88 29.01 -3.02
C LYS A 814 31.90 28.30 -2.09
N LEU A 815 32.04 26.99 -1.98
CA LEU A 815 31.27 26.17 -1.08
C LEU A 815 31.98 26.04 0.28
N GLN A 816 31.35 25.34 1.21
CA GLN A 816 31.97 25.01 2.50
C GLN A 816 33.26 24.19 2.27
N GLU A 817 33.23 23.26 1.33
CA GLU A 817 34.38 22.52 0.80
C GLU A 817 34.31 22.53 -0.73
N GLY A 818 35.44 22.76 -1.39
CA GLY A 818 35.49 22.81 -2.85
C GLY A 818 34.83 24.04 -3.48
N ALA A 819 34.50 23.95 -4.74
CA ALA A 819 33.88 25.03 -5.49
C ALA A 819 32.97 24.51 -6.60
N TYR A 820 31.92 25.29 -6.91
CA TYR A 820 31.13 25.11 -8.11
C TYR A 820 31.46 26.17 -9.11
N THR A 821 32.12 25.82 -10.20
CA THR A 821 32.55 26.73 -11.24
C THR A 821 31.58 26.67 -12.40
N VAL A 822 31.05 27.82 -12.82
CA VAL A 822 30.12 27.97 -13.94
C VAL A 822 30.70 28.90 -14.99
N ILE A 823 30.60 28.47 -16.25
CA ILE A 823 31.03 29.26 -17.41
C ILE A 823 29.81 29.54 -18.28
N TYR A 824 29.46 30.79 -18.45
CA TYR A 824 28.39 31.25 -19.31
C TYR A 824 29.00 31.78 -20.62
N ARG A 825 28.44 31.35 -21.76
CA ARG A 825 28.77 31.82 -23.12
C ARG A 825 27.50 32.10 -23.87
N LEU A 826 27.42 33.19 -24.60
CA LEU A 826 26.23 33.60 -25.35
C LEU A 826 26.59 33.83 -26.80
N ASP A 827 25.90 33.15 -27.74
CA ASP A 827 26.15 33.31 -29.16
C ASP A 827 25.21 34.33 -29.83
N ASN A 828 25.53 34.71 -31.08
CA ASN A 828 24.80 35.71 -31.82
C ASN A 828 23.34 35.33 -32.15
N LYS A 829 22.99 34.04 -32.05
CA LYS A 829 21.64 33.54 -32.24
C LYS A 829 20.86 33.51 -30.91
N GLY A 830 21.49 33.93 -29.84
CA GLY A 830 20.91 33.96 -28.51
C GLY A 830 21.01 32.66 -27.74
N VAL A 831 21.73 31.66 -28.19
CA VAL A 831 21.95 30.40 -27.45
C VAL A 831 22.87 30.67 -26.27
N LEU A 832 22.32 30.43 -25.05
CA LEU A 832 23.10 30.48 -23.82
C LEU A 832 23.66 29.08 -23.52
N LYS A 833 25.00 28.95 -23.58
CA LYS A 833 25.69 27.73 -23.15
C LYS A 833 26.13 27.90 -21.69
N VAL A 834 25.81 26.91 -20.88
CA VAL A 834 26.17 26.79 -19.47
C VAL A 834 27.04 25.56 -19.29
N ASP A 835 28.29 25.74 -18.83
CA ASP A 835 29.16 24.63 -18.43
C ASP A 835 29.46 24.78 -16.94
N ALA A 836 29.21 23.75 -16.17
CA ALA A 836 29.34 23.75 -14.72
C ALA A 836 30.20 22.57 -14.23
N ALA A 837 31.00 22.80 -13.20
CA ALA A 837 31.83 21.79 -12.58
C ALA A 837 31.80 21.95 -11.04
N LEU A 838 31.49 20.87 -10.33
CA LEU A 838 31.68 20.75 -8.89
C LEU A 838 33.01 20.04 -8.68
N GLU A 839 33.94 20.69 -7.98
CA GLU A 839 35.30 20.16 -7.83
C GLU A 839 35.83 20.44 -6.39
N GLY A 840 36.67 19.53 -5.91
CA GLY A 840 37.46 19.76 -4.70
C GLY A 840 36.75 19.43 -3.39
N CYS A 841 35.53 18.88 -3.41
CA CYS A 841 34.90 18.27 -2.23
C CYS A 841 35.51 16.87 -2.03
N ARG A 842 35.96 16.53 -0.81
CA ARG A 842 36.70 15.28 -0.56
C ARG A 842 36.20 14.56 0.69
N THR A 843 35.34 15.18 1.49
CA THR A 843 34.77 14.55 2.69
C THR A 843 33.86 13.39 2.28
N GLU A 844 34.16 12.20 2.79
CA GLU A 844 33.39 11.00 2.52
C GLU A 844 32.03 11.01 3.21
N ASN A 845 31.08 10.29 2.65
CA ASN A 845 29.72 10.09 3.19
C ASN A 845 28.89 11.38 3.33
N VAL A 846 29.19 12.41 2.54
CA VAL A 846 28.38 13.63 2.45
C VAL A 846 27.46 13.49 1.24
N GLU A 847 26.19 13.31 1.51
CA GLU A 847 25.14 13.26 0.50
C GLU A 847 24.92 14.63 -0.11
N LEU A 848 24.73 14.69 -1.42
CA LEU A 848 24.35 15.89 -2.17
C LEU A 848 22.89 15.69 -2.64
N PRO A 849 21.95 16.50 -2.18
CA PRO A 849 20.53 16.31 -2.54
C PRO A 849 20.28 16.39 -4.03
N ARG A 850 20.86 17.42 -4.68
CA ARG A 850 20.67 17.76 -6.09
C ARG A 850 21.90 18.50 -6.59
N LEU A 851 22.19 18.40 -7.88
CA LEU A 851 23.23 19.17 -8.52
C LEU A 851 22.70 19.78 -9.83
N GLY A 852 22.47 21.08 -9.84
CA GLY A 852 21.93 21.73 -11.02
C GLY A 852 21.74 23.24 -10.88
N PHE A 853 20.69 23.71 -11.52
CA PHE A 853 20.24 25.10 -11.55
C PHE A 853 18.74 25.20 -11.34
N ARG A 854 18.29 26.36 -10.87
CA ARG A 854 16.87 26.69 -10.90
C ARG A 854 16.64 28.10 -11.40
N THR A 855 15.49 28.31 -12.02
CA THR A 855 15.02 29.61 -12.49
C THR A 855 13.52 29.69 -12.37
N ARG A 856 12.96 30.89 -12.51
CA ARG A 856 11.52 31.11 -12.65
C ARG A 856 11.22 31.73 -14.00
N ILE A 857 10.07 31.41 -14.54
CA ILE A 857 9.58 31.94 -15.81
C ILE A 857 8.13 32.41 -15.64
N ALA A 858 7.73 33.38 -16.45
CA ALA A 858 6.33 33.74 -16.64
C ALA A 858 5.71 32.83 -17.71
N GLY A 859 4.42 32.61 -17.65
CA GLY A 859 3.68 31.89 -18.68
C GLY A 859 2.70 30.86 -18.14
N SER A 860 2.11 30.07 -19.04
CA SER A 860 1.10 29.08 -18.72
C SER A 860 1.61 27.82 -18.02
N GLY A 861 2.93 27.65 -17.95
CA GLY A 861 3.56 26.45 -17.39
C GLY A 861 3.39 25.17 -18.24
N ALA A 862 2.88 25.28 -19.47
CA ALA A 862 2.83 24.15 -20.39
C ALA A 862 4.25 23.83 -20.91
N PHE A 863 4.55 22.54 -20.99
CA PHE A 863 5.83 22.08 -21.49
C PHE A 863 5.73 20.75 -22.24
N THR A 864 6.70 20.53 -23.12
CA THR A 864 6.90 19.27 -23.84
C THR A 864 8.34 18.81 -23.63
N TYR A 865 8.56 17.52 -23.45
CA TYR A 865 9.90 17.00 -23.21
C TYR A 865 10.13 15.64 -23.86
N PHE A 866 11.37 15.31 -24.13
CA PHE A 866 11.81 13.97 -24.50
C PHE A 866 12.71 13.44 -23.38
N GLY A 867 12.16 12.51 -22.62
CA GLY A 867 12.75 11.98 -21.39
C GLY A 867 11.87 10.88 -20.80
N ARG A 868 12.10 10.47 -19.54
CA ARG A 868 11.27 9.48 -18.85
C ARG A 868 9.97 10.10 -18.34
N GLY A 869 8.87 9.32 -18.47
CA GLY A 869 7.54 9.76 -18.07
C GLY A 869 6.44 8.71 -18.35
N PRO A 870 5.15 9.15 -18.36
CA PRO A 870 4.67 10.51 -18.08
C PRO A 870 4.72 10.92 -16.60
N GLN A 871 4.71 9.94 -15.65
CA GLN A 871 4.76 10.20 -14.23
C GLN A 871 6.15 10.67 -13.78
N GLU A 872 6.21 11.38 -12.67
CA GLU A 872 7.46 11.73 -12.00
C GLU A 872 8.29 10.47 -11.71
N ASN A 873 9.59 10.60 -11.77
CA ASN A 873 10.51 9.50 -11.56
C ASN A 873 11.85 10.00 -11.01
N TYR A 874 12.56 9.12 -10.31
CA TYR A 874 13.78 9.44 -9.57
C TYR A 874 14.84 8.38 -9.84
N GLN A 875 16.10 8.61 -9.46
CA GLN A 875 17.20 7.69 -9.70
C GLN A 875 17.02 6.28 -9.13
N ASP A 876 16.16 6.12 -8.18
CA ASP A 876 15.82 4.84 -7.54
C ASP A 876 14.40 4.36 -7.85
N ARG A 877 13.65 5.07 -8.72
CA ARG A 877 12.27 4.75 -9.09
C ARG A 877 11.97 5.24 -10.52
N PHE A 878 12.35 4.49 -11.53
CA PHE A 878 12.16 4.88 -12.94
C PHE A 878 11.87 3.73 -13.91
N GLU A 879 11.89 2.48 -13.48
CA GLU A 879 11.71 1.33 -14.37
C GLU A 879 10.29 1.29 -14.97
N GLY A 880 9.31 1.75 -14.22
CA GLY A 880 7.93 1.88 -14.67
C GLY A 880 7.65 3.07 -15.60
N THR A 881 8.65 3.92 -15.89
CA THR A 881 8.51 5.17 -16.67
C THR A 881 9.41 5.17 -17.90
N PRO A 882 8.92 4.74 -19.07
CA PRO A 882 9.72 4.66 -20.30
C PRO A 882 10.13 6.03 -20.82
N VAL A 883 11.25 6.09 -21.56
CA VAL A 883 11.65 7.28 -22.30
C VAL A 883 10.70 7.48 -23.49
N GLY A 884 10.19 8.69 -23.64
CA GLY A 884 9.23 9.02 -24.69
C GLY A 884 9.10 10.55 -24.89
N LEU A 885 8.19 10.90 -25.78
CA LEU A 885 7.78 12.28 -26.01
C LEU A 885 6.51 12.56 -25.23
N TYR A 886 6.59 13.45 -24.25
CA TYR A 886 5.49 13.76 -23.35
C TYR A 886 5.19 15.26 -23.31
N ARG A 887 3.95 15.58 -22.93
CA ARG A 887 3.49 16.93 -22.70
C ARG A 887 2.77 16.98 -21.33
N SER A 888 3.02 18.07 -20.58
CA SER A 888 2.41 18.32 -19.29
C SER A 888 2.27 19.81 -19.01
N THR A 889 1.82 20.14 -17.80
CA THR A 889 1.77 21.52 -17.28
C THR A 889 2.41 21.56 -15.90
N ALA A 890 2.84 22.73 -15.47
CA ALA A 890 3.42 22.95 -14.15
C ALA A 890 2.47 22.57 -13.01
N GLU A 891 1.15 22.78 -13.20
CA GLU A 891 0.11 22.39 -12.27
C GLU A 891 -0.03 20.85 -12.19
N ALA A 892 -0.12 20.18 -13.34
CA ALA A 892 -0.26 18.73 -13.42
C ALA A 892 0.99 17.97 -12.94
N SER A 893 2.12 18.64 -12.84
CA SER A 893 3.37 18.07 -12.32
C SER A 893 3.43 18.04 -10.79
N ILE A 894 2.51 18.71 -10.09
CA ILE A 894 2.40 18.65 -8.65
C ILE A 894 1.48 17.47 -8.30
N TYR A 895 2.06 16.33 -7.87
CA TYR A 895 1.24 15.25 -7.34
C TYR A 895 0.73 15.64 -5.94
N PRO A 896 -0.59 15.50 -5.66
CA PRO A 896 -1.18 15.97 -4.41
C PRO A 896 -0.97 14.99 -3.25
N TYR A 897 0.30 14.72 -2.87
CA TYR A 897 0.59 14.00 -1.64
C TYR A 897 -0.12 14.66 -0.47
N VAL A 898 -0.72 13.88 0.43
CA VAL A 898 -1.50 14.40 1.57
C VAL A 898 -0.71 15.45 2.34
N ARG A 899 0.56 15.17 2.63
CA ARG A 899 1.53 16.14 3.12
C ARG A 899 2.42 16.63 1.96
N PRO A 900 2.52 17.97 1.71
CA PRO A 900 3.38 18.53 0.66
C PRO A 900 4.85 18.11 0.82
N GLN A 901 5.49 17.74 -0.28
CA GLN A 901 6.88 17.30 -0.33
C GLN A 901 7.42 17.37 -1.76
N GLU A 902 8.70 17.03 -2.01
CA GLU A 902 9.27 16.98 -3.36
C GLU A 902 8.36 16.21 -4.31
N THR A 903 8.16 16.74 -5.52
CA THR A 903 7.29 16.17 -6.56
C THR A 903 7.71 16.63 -7.96
N GLY A 904 7.19 15.98 -8.99
CA GLY A 904 7.25 16.41 -10.40
C GLY A 904 8.62 16.31 -11.04
N HIS A 905 9.51 15.49 -10.52
CA HIS A 905 10.84 15.27 -11.09
C HIS A 905 10.83 14.29 -12.26
N HIS A 906 11.61 14.58 -13.30
CA HIS A 906 11.79 13.73 -14.48
C HIS A 906 13.25 13.51 -14.79
N THR A 907 13.64 12.25 -15.04
CA THR A 907 15.00 11.84 -15.36
C THR A 907 15.19 11.56 -16.85
N GLY A 908 16.44 11.47 -17.28
CA GLY A 908 16.79 11.03 -18.63
C GLY A 908 16.33 11.95 -19.75
N ALA A 909 16.18 13.24 -19.51
CA ALA A 909 15.75 14.20 -20.51
C ALA A 909 16.86 14.53 -21.51
N ARG A 910 16.47 14.70 -22.77
CA ARG A 910 17.33 15.17 -23.86
C ARG A 910 17.04 16.62 -24.20
N TRP A 911 15.82 17.02 -24.05
CA TRP A 911 15.37 18.39 -24.20
C TRP A 911 14.05 18.61 -23.45
N LEU A 912 13.84 19.87 -23.05
CA LEU A 912 12.65 20.37 -22.38
C LEU A 912 12.25 21.67 -23.09
N ASP A 913 11.10 21.71 -23.70
CA ASP A 913 10.52 22.88 -24.34
C ASP A 913 9.48 23.54 -23.43
N LEU A 914 9.74 24.74 -23.00
CA LEU A 914 8.84 25.57 -22.21
C LEU A 914 8.03 26.42 -23.20
N ASP A 915 6.85 25.98 -23.49
CA ASP A 915 5.98 26.45 -24.61
C ASP A 915 6.03 27.95 -24.85
N GLY A 916 6.54 28.34 -26.05
CA GLY A 916 6.57 29.73 -26.51
C GLY A 916 7.60 30.64 -25.83
N LEU A 917 8.53 30.08 -25.07
CA LEU A 917 9.58 30.84 -24.38
C LEU A 917 10.99 30.41 -24.75
N MET A 918 11.36 29.20 -24.39
CA MET A 918 12.71 28.66 -24.60
C MET A 918 12.74 27.14 -24.52
N THR A 919 13.76 26.54 -25.10
CA THR A 919 14.04 25.11 -25.01
C THR A 919 15.38 24.91 -24.29
N VAL A 920 15.38 24.07 -23.27
CA VAL A 920 16.59 23.54 -22.63
C VAL A 920 17.03 22.29 -23.38
N VAL A 921 18.30 22.19 -23.71
CA VAL A 921 18.88 21.03 -24.40
C VAL A 921 20.10 20.55 -23.64
N GLY A 922 20.24 19.27 -23.45
CA GLY A 922 21.35 18.63 -22.77
C GLY A 922 21.49 17.17 -23.12
N ASN A 923 22.47 16.51 -22.52
CA ASN A 923 22.63 15.05 -22.64
C ASN A 923 22.32 14.42 -21.29
N ASP A 924 21.18 13.71 -21.20
CA ASP A 924 20.78 13.00 -19.99
C ASP A 924 20.66 13.91 -18.75
N PHE A 925 19.97 15.01 -18.85
CA PHE A 925 19.68 15.85 -17.70
C PHE A 925 18.34 15.49 -17.04
N GLU A 926 18.12 16.03 -15.85
CA GLU A 926 16.88 15.87 -15.08
C GLU A 926 16.22 17.23 -14.87
N PHE A 927 14.92 17.26 -14.61
CA PHE A 927 14.22 18.52 -14.45
C PHE A 927 12.95 18.42 -13.60
N ASN A 928 12.52 19.57 -13.04
CA ASN A 928 11.16 19.82 -12.57
C ASN A 928 10.60 21.07 -13.28
N VAL A 929 9.28 21.11 -13.49
CA VAL A 929 8.53 22.30 -13.93
C VAL A 929 7.28 22.37 -13.05
N LEU A 930 7.27 23.30 -12.07
CA LEU A 930 6.27 23.35 -11.01
C LEU A 930 5.61 24.73 -10.89
N GLY A 931 4.30 24.76 -10.60
CA GLY A 931 3.54 25.97 -10.29
C GLY A 931 3.72 26.48 -8.86
N CYS A 932 4.66 25.93 -8.12
CA CYS A 932 5.08 26.34 -6.78
C CYS A 932 6.61 26.32 -6.67
N SER A 933 7.16 26.90 -5.62
CA SER A 933 8.60 26.87 -5.38
C SER A 933 9.01 25.66 -4.52
N THR A 934 10.31 25.33 -4.56
CA THR A 934 10.89 24.35 -3.64
C THR A 934 10.60 24.74 -2.18
N GLU A 935 10.63 26.04 -1.86
CA GLU A 935 10.36 26.57 -0.51
C GLU A 935 8.88 26.39 -0.09
N ASP A 936 7.94 26.35 -1.03
CA ASP A 936 6.53 26.09 -0.76
C ASP A 936 6.27 24.62 -0.34
N LEU A 937 7.15 23.71 -0.73
CA LEU A 937 7.09 22.28 -0.40
C LEU A 937 7.98 21.91 0.78
N ASP A 938 8.96 22.77 1.14
CA ASP A 938 9.95 22.52 2.19
C ASP A 938 9.48 23.08 3.53
N GLU A 939 9.24 22.23 4.51
CA GLU A 939 8.80 22.61 5.84
C GLU A 939 9.94 22.99 6.81
N GLY A 940 11.18 22.90 6.37
CA GLY A 940 12.35 23.17 7.21
C GLY A 940 12.90 21.94 7.91
N ASP A 941 13.37 22.12 9.16
CA ASP A 941 14.10 21.06 9.88
C ASP A 941 13.18 20.00 10.50
N THR A 942 11.91 20.34 10.69
CA THR A 942 10.88 19.45 11.28
C THR A 942 9.60 19.50 10.46
N LYS A 943 8.85 18.41 10.51
CA LYS A 943 7.50 18.37 9.95
C LYS A 943 6.55 19.26 10.75
N HIS A 944 5.67 19.93 10.03
CA HIS A 944 4.54 20.68 10.58
C HIS A 944 3.24 20.08 10.06
N ASN A 945 2.12 20.49 10.64
CA ASN A 945 0.81 20.00 10.21
C ASN A 945 0.37 20.81 8.96
N ARG A 946 0.81 20.38 7.77
CA ARG A 946 0.53 21.03 6.48
C ARG A 946 -0.08 20.06 5.49
N HIS A 947 -0.96 20.58 4.64
CA HIS A 947 -1.72 19.85 3.65
C HIS A 947 -1.48 20.40 2.25
N ILE A 948 -1.85 19.65 1.23
CA ILE A 948 -1.64 20.07 -0.17
C ILE A 948 -2.35 21.40 -0.50
N ASN A 949 -3.51 21.69 0.11
CA ASN A 949 -4.23 22.94 -0.05
C ASN A 949 -3.57 24.14 0.63
N ASP A 950 -2.52 23.96 1.44
CA ASP A 950 -1.67 25.00 2.01
C ASP A 950 -0.58 25.45 1.04
N VAL A 951 -0.33 24.69 -0.05
CA VAL A 951 0.63 25.07 -1.08
C VAL A 951 0.06 26.20 -1.91
N PRO A 952 0.71 27.38 -1.95
CA PRO A 952 0.18 28.53 -2.66
C PRO A 952 0.26 28.33 -4.17
N VAL A 953 -0.77 28.77 -4.87
CA VAL A 953 -0.72 28.95 -6.33
C VAL A 953 0.10 30.20 -6.63
N ARG A 954 1.19 30.03 -7.39
CA ARG A 954 2.09 31.11 -7.77
C ARG A 954 1.76 31.65 -9.16
N ASP A 955 2.12 32.91 -9.42
CA ASP A 955 2.01 33.57 -10.71
C ASP A 955 3.26 33.36 -11.61
N TYR A 956 4.16 32.50 -11.17
CA TYR A 956 5.36 32.06 -11.88
C TYR A 956 5.44 30.52 -11.94
N VAL A 957 6.28 30.05 -12.80
CA VAL A 957 6.65 28.62 -12.90
C VAL A 957 8.10 28.46 -12.51
N GLU A 958 8.38 27.63 -11.52
CA GLU A 958 9.77 27.28 -11.14
C GLU A 958 10.26 26.10 -12.01
N VAL A 959 11.43 26.27 -12.60
CA VAL A 959 12.09 25.29 -13.47
C VAL A 959 13.43 24.93 -12.87
N CYS A 960 13.61 23.65 -12.58
CA CYS A 960 14.91 23.08 -12.22
C CYS A 960 15.53 22.38 -13.43
N ILE A 961 16.85 22.52 -13.60
CA ILE A 961 17.65 21.90 -14.67
C ILE A 961 18.85 21.26 -14.01
N ASP A 962 18.85 19.94 -13.91
CA ASP A 962 19.77 19.22 -13.03
C ASP A 962 20.68 18.27 -13.81
N TYR A 963 21.88 18.09 -13.28
CA TYR A 963 22.72 16.96 -13.64
C TYR A 963 22.06 15.67 -13.15
N THR A 964 21.76 15.59 -11.84
CA THR A 964 21.04 14.49 -11.22
C THR A 964 20.61 14.86 -9.80
N MET A 965 19.72 14.06 -9.24
CA MET A 965 19.20 14.18 -7.87
C MET A 965 19.32 12.85 -7.13
N THR A 966 19.58 12.88 -5.81
CA THR A 966 19.50 11.70 -4.94
C THR A 966 18.06 11.15 -4.93
N GLY A 967 17.94 9.83 -5.00
CA GLY A 967 16.65 9.13 -4.95
C GLY A 967 15.83 9.39 -3.67
N VAL A 968 14.61 8.89 -3.65
CA VAL A 968 13.63 9.17 -2.57
C VAL A 968 13.58 8.09 -1.48
N GLY A 969 14.19 6.92 -1.70
CA GLY A 969 14.17 5.80 -0.75
C GLY A 969 12.82 5.07 -0.68
N GLY A 970 12.66 4.13 0.25
CA GLY A 970 11.40 3.39 0.39
C GLY A 970 11.47 2.10 1.18
N TYR A 971 12.59 1.72 1.79
CA TYR A 971 12.64 0.51 2.63
C TYR A 971 11.87 0.73 3.94
N ASN A 972 12.09 1.84 4.60
CA ASN A 972 11.26 2.35 5.70
C ASN A 972 11.35 3.88 5.79
N SER A 973 10.53 4.49 6.65
CA SER A 973 10.48 5.94 6.85
C SER A 973 10.99 6.40 8.23
N TRP A 974 11.80 5.57 8.91
CA TRP A 974 12.33 5.85 10.25
C TRP A 974 13.82 5.52 10.43
N GLY A 975 14.62 5.57 9.35
CA GLY A 975 16.07 5.41 9.43
C GLY A 975 16.74 4.94 8.17
N SER A 976 16.05 4.24 7.27
CA SER A 976 16.60 3.80 5.99
C SER A 976 16.96 4.99 5.11
N ARG A 977 18.14 4.95 4.52
CA ARG A 977 18.59 5.89 3.51
C ARG A 977 18.39 5.33 2.12
N THR A 978 18.39 6.20 1.14
CA THR A 978 18.51 5.80 -0.27
C THR A 978 19.75 4.94 -0.47
N GLU A 979 19.65 3.92 -1.31
CA GLU A 979 20.79 3.06 -1.63
C GLU A 979 22.00 3.87 -2.09
N PRO A 980 23.23 3.54 -1.63
CA PRO A 980 24.41 4.32 -1.93
C PRO A 980 24.69 4.54 -3.42
N THR A 981 24.28 3.60 -4.26
CA THR A 981 24.43 3.69 -5.73
C THR A 981 23.34 4.53 -6.40
N ARG A 982 22.28 4.85 -5.68
CA ARG A 982 21.17 5.71 -6.09
C ARG A 982 21.23 7.07 -5.39
N SER A 983 22.28 7.32 -4.60
CA SER A 983 22.57 8.57 -3.92
C SER A 983 23.65 9.35 -4.67
N LEU A 984 23.54 10.66 -4.67
CA LEU A 984 24.59 11.55 -5.18
C LEU A 984 25.53 11.90 -4.03
N TRP A 985 26.83 11.71 -4.24
CA TRP A 985 27.87 11.94 -3.23
C TRP A 985 28.76 13.13 -3.59
N SER A 986 28.98 14.05 -2.68
CA SER A 986 29.74 15.27 -2.94
C SER A 986 31.26 15.06 -3.07
N ASN A 987 31.81 13.94 -2.60
CA ASN A 987 33.24 13.64 -2.62
C ASN A 987 33.80 13.28 -4.01
N LYS A 988 33.00 13.46 -5.07
CA LYS A 988 33.39 13.25 -6.46
C LYS A 988 33.36 14.59 -7.22
N ASP A 989 34.21 14.71 -8.24
CA ASP A 989 34.11 15.83 -9.16
C ASP A 989 33.05 15.54 -10.21
N TYR A 990 32.23 16.54 -10.52
CA TYR A 990 31.11 16.44 -11.48
C TYR A 990 31.25 17.54 -12.53
N LYS A 991 30.86 17.22 -13.77
CA LYS A 991 30.75 18.19 -14.86
C LYS A 991 29.35 18.07 -15.45
N PHE A 992 28.75 19.21 -15.67
CA PHE A 992 27.40 19.31 -16.24
C PHE A 992 27.33 20.40 -17.29
N SER A 993 26.69 20.14 -18.41
CA SER A 993 26.56 21.07 -19.50
C SER A 993 25.16 21.02 -20.10
N PHE A 994 24.60 22.20 -20.34
CA PHE A 994 23.34 22.35 -21.08
C PHE A 994 23.33 23.67 -21.87
N ALA A 995 22.37 23.81 -22.77
CA ALA A 995 22.10 25.06 -23.46
C ALA A 995 20.64 25.48 -23.34
N ILE A 996 20.40 26.78 -23.31
CA ILE A 996 19.07 27.38 -23.39
C ILE A 996 18.95 28.07 -24.74
N VAL A 997 17.94 27.71 -25.52
CA VAL A 997 17.68 28.22 -26.85
C VAL A 997 16.37 29.01 -26.83
N PRO A 998 16.36 30.34 -27.01
CA PRO A 998 15.13 31.14 -27.05
C PRO A 998 14.20 30.67 -28.18
N ASP A 999 12.90 30.65 -27.95
CA ASP A 999 11.94 30.21 -28.97
C ASP A 999 11.93 31.09 -30.23
N ALA A 1000 12.13 32.41 -30.05
CA ALA A 1000 12.25 33.38 -31.15
C ALA A 1000 13.61 33.30 -31.90
N SER A 1001 14.55 32.45 -31.48
CA SER A 1001 15.85 32.27 -32.10
C SER A 1001 15.75 31.44 -33.39
N PRO A 1002 16.58 31.80 -34.44
CA PRO A 1002 16.76 30.91 -35.58
C PRO A 1002 17.31 29.52 -35.23
N ALA A 1003 17.97 29.38 -34.08
CA ALA A 1003 18.53 28.12 -33.60
C ALA A 1003 17.42 27.16 -33.09
N ARG A 1004 16.23 27.66 -32.72
CA ARG A 1004 15.14 26.86 -32.18
C ARG A 1004 14.65 25.76 -33.11
N LYS A 1005 14.57 26.02 -34.40
CA LYS A 1005 14.00 25.11 -35.39
C LYS A 1005 14.60 23.68 -35.39
N ASN A 1006 15.84 23.54 -34.95
CA ASN A 1006 16.54 22.27 -34.89
C ASN A 1006 17.32 22.12 -33.57
N ALA A 1007 16.89 22.77 -32.50
CA ALA A 1007 17.62 22.79 -31.23
C ALA A 1007 17.88 21.34 -30.74
N GLU A 1008 16.87 20.46 -30.84
CA GLU A 1008 16.94 19.08 -30.40
C GLU A 1008 17.88 18.16 -31.21
N LYS A 1009 18.35 18.63 -32.40
CA LYS A 1009 19.20 17.84 -33.32
C LYS A 1009 20.70 18.02 -33.10
N TYR A 1010 21.09 18.97 -32.28
CA TYR A 1010 22.49 19.27 -32.04
C TYR A 1010 22.94 18.85 -30.63
N GLU A 1011 24.25 18.57 -30.53
CA GLU A 1011 24.96 18.48 -29.27
C GLU A 1011 25.53 19.87 -28.93
N TYR A 1012 25.24 20.39 -27.76
CA TYR A 1012 25.60 21.73 -27.31
C TYR A 1012 26.81 21.76 -26.38
#